data_8082dcda7467a959b9fd67770ddde66d
#
_entry.id   8082dcda7467a959b9fd67770ddde66d
#
_cell.length_a   1.000
_cell.length_b   1.000
_cell.length_c   1.000
_cell.angle_alpha   90.00
_cell.angle_beta   90.00
_cell.angle_gamma   90.00
#
_symmetry.space_group_name_H-M   'P 1'
#
loop_
_entity.id
_entity.type
_entity.pdbx_description
1 polymer ?
#
loop_
_entity_poly.entity_id
_entity_poly.type
_entity_poly.pdbx_seq_one_letter_code
_entity_poly.pdbx_strand_id
1 'polypeptide(L)'
;MILLPQYEKAPFPKGAKHIKTPRWGWGLSSIMNNFKRINDLTGWVVFAISLFVFTATVERTASFWDCGEFIACAYKLQVPHPPGAPLFLLLGRMFSLLAGSDVTQVAYWVNMMSVLSSAFTILFMHWTIVMIGRKIYNKPFAELSMGQSLTLLGAGIIGSLAYAFSDTFWFSAVEAEVYAMSSFFTALVVWAAFKWELIEDEGAANRWLILIAYIVGLSIGVHLLNLVTVPALALIYYFKKNANPTYKGGFIALLAGLIILGIINSLIIPGIPSMAFQFELLFTNGLGLPYGVGVAVFLIVFVGALVWGVRYSIQKGKVNLNIGLLSLVFVLIGYLCYTLALVRSTYNTPINENDPSNILNYVKYLKREQYGERSLLYGPIYTGTVESVEQGNPVYKMKDGKYEVYDYKQKLIYGKDGQMLLPRVYSGTPQHIQLYEEMLGLAAGEKPSFGDNLRFMFTHQMGHMYMRYFLWNFVGRESDVQDAGVIDYTRKGELPELLANNKARNNYFWLPLILGLMGFILLVRKAEKDFLTTTLMFLLTGLALVVFLNSPPSEPRERDYIYVGSFYFFGLWIGLGVMQLAELLGKFIKNPMVTGAVATVVTAVVPAILIQQNWDDHDRNHRYQQVDFAKNMLNSCAKNAILFTGGDNDTFPLWYVQEVEGYRTDVRVCNLSLLGTDWYIDQMKRKTYESQALPLSLPKDLLREGLNEQVMYYENPNVKNGINLQEYMKLIKDGSEAIKVPLQDGSMINTLPTENLFLPINVEAVKKAGFIPKDLESYLTDQMAWSAGKSGIMKPELVQLDMIAQNAASGWKRPIYFATTLPQASYLNLKEYMQMEGYAYRLMPFKVPGAKDGIVNSDIMYDNLTKNMFWRDLDNPKTYYHSDFYLQVPIVTARLAFLRLVDQLIREGKLAKAKAALDYCNAKMPDKTIPYDQLSANFVSLYVAAGDTKSGLKIADVMMNRNNKALDYYMNDRRNSDSRDIQSALYEMQIIVEGLKNAKVPEAAKFEAMMQKQIARANS
;
A
#
# COMPACT_ATOMS: atom_id res chain seq x y z
N MET A 1 37.42 -12.52 6.36
CA MET A 1 38.85 -12.27 6.19
C MET A 1 39.43 -13.40 5.32
N ILE A 2 39.29 -13.28 3.98
CA ILE A 2 39.77 -14.27 2.99
C ILE A 2 40.82 -13.58 2.13
N LEU A 3 41.99 -14.12 2.17
CA LEU A 3 43.27 -13.73 1.59
C LEU A 3 43.18 -13.25 0.14
N LEU A 4 43.52 -12.00 -0.09
CA LEU A 4 43.92 -11.47 -1.37
C LEU A 4 45.39 -11.87 -1.64
N PRO A 5 45.76 -12.42 -2.80
CA PRO A 5 47.14 -12.67 -3.13
C PRO A 5 47.90 -11.34 -3.31
N GLN A 6 49.03 -11.23 -2.61
CA GLN A 6 50.01 -10.16 -2.83
C GLN A 6 50.59 -10.33 -4.24
N TYR A 7 50.34 -9.35 -5.12
CA TYR A 7 51.08 -9.26 -6.36
C TYR A 7 52.45 -8.65 -6.07
N GLU A 8 53.50 -9.41 -6.28
CA GLU A 8 54.89 -8.95 -6.28
C GLU A 8 55.07 -7.86 -7.34
N LYS A 9 55.72 -6.78 -6.93
CA LYS A 9 56.09 -5.66 -7.78
C LYS A 9 57.13 -6.11 -8.81
N ALA A 10 56.76 -6.10 -10.09
CA ALA A 10 57.71 -6.22 -11.16
C ALA A 10 58.66 -4.99 -11.16
N PRO A 11 59.97 -5.19 -11.39
CA PRO A 11 60.95 -4.11 -11.36
C PRO A 11 60.80 -3.19 -12.58
N PHE A 12 60.75 -1.89 -12.37
CA PHE A 12 60.78 -0.89 -13.40
C PHE A 12 62.08 -0.89 -14.20
N PRO A 13 62.07 -0.75 -15.56
CA PRO A 13 63.29 -0.62 -16.33
C PRO A 13 63.92 0.77 -16.06
N LYS A 14 65.17 0.76 -15.63
CA LYS A 14 66.03 1.95 -15.51
C LYS A 14 66.38 2.47 -16.91
N GLY A 15 65.89 3.66 -17.24
CA GLY A 15 66.39 4.36 -18.43
C GLY A 15 65.36 5.24 -19.18
N ALA A 16 64.60 6.12 -18.51
CA ALA A 16 63.86 7.16 -19.16
C ALA A 16 64.43 8.53 -18.80
N LYS A 17 64.98 9.21 -19.79
CA LYS A 17 65.51 10.57 -19.69
C LYS A 17 64.41 11.55 -19.26
N HIS A 18 64.69 12.38 -18.28
CA HIS A 18 63.89 13.49 -17.83
C HIS A 18 63.48 14.39 -18.99
N ILE A 19 62.23 14.27 -19.46
CA ILE A 19 61.59 15.30 -20.26
C ILE A 19 61.06 16.32 -19.24
N LYS A 20 61.63 17.55 -19.28
CA LYS A 20 61.13 18.70 -18.50
C LYS A 20 59.71 19.01 -18.99
N THR A 21 58.71 18.63 -18.22
CA THR A 21 57.34 19.10 -18.44
C THR A 21 57.24 20.60 -18.14
N PRO A 22 56.52 21.38 -18.95
CA PRO A 22 56.35 22.80 -18.70
C PRO A 22 55.58 23.02 -17.37
N ARG A 23 55.99 24.04 -16.63
CA ARG A 23 55.44 24.50 -15.32
C ARG A 23 53.99 25.02 -15.39
N TRP A 24 53.07 24.37 -16.14
CA TRP A 24 51.66 24.75 -16.22
C TRP A 24 50.71 23.80 -15.48
N GLY A 25 51.23 22.76 -14.77
CA GLY A 25 50.43 21.71 -14.16
C GLY A 25 49.75 22.08 -12.85
N TRP A 26 50.09 23.16 -12.18
CA TRP A 26 49.56 23.51 -10.85
C TRP A 26 48.18 24.16 -10.87
N GLY A 27 47.80 24.81 -11.95
CA GLY A 27 46.50 25.48 -12.12
C GLY A 27 45.36 24.50 -12.38
N LEU A 28 45.54 23.49 -13.24
CA LEU A 28 44.52 22.54 -13.66
C LEU A 28 44.13 21.56 -12.56
N SER A 29 45.09 21.04 -11.81
CA SER A 29 44.81 20.15 -10.66
C SER A 29 44.10 20.88 -9.53
N SER A 30 44.37 22.17 -9.31
CA SER A 30 43.71 22.99 -8.31
C SER A 30 42.25 23.33 -8.70
N ILE A 31 41.99 23.60 -9.99
CA ILE A 31 40.63 23.86 -10.51
C ILE A 31 39.78 22.59 -10.47
N MET A 32 40.31 21.42 -10.85
CA MET A 32 39.62 20.14 -10.80
C MET A 32 39.24 19.75 -9.35
N ASN A 33 40.17 19.95 -8.41
CA ASN A 33 39.90 19.75 -6.99
C ASN A 33 38.85 20.73 -6.46
N ASN A 34 38.85 22.00 -6.95
CA ASN A 34 37.82 22.97 -6.53
C ASN A 34 36.43 22.63 -7.07
N PHE A 35 36.26 22.26 -8.36
CA PHE A 35 34.95 21.87 -8.88
C PHE A 35 34.40 20.63 -8.16
N LYS A 36 35.24 19.59 -8.02
CA LYS A 36 34.80 18.36 -7.32
C LYS A 36 34.36 18.67 -5.88
N ARG A 37 35.15 19.47 -5.13
CA ARG A 37 34.78 19.87 -3.76
C ARG A 37 33.46 20.66 -3.72
N ILE A 38 33.27 21.60 -4.68
CA ILE A 38 32.04 22.38 -4.75
C ILE A 38 30.84 21.48 -5.10
N ASN A 39 30.98 20.57 -6.05
CA ASN A 39 29.94 19.60 -6.40
C ASN A 39 29.60 18.67 -5.20
N ASP A 40 30.62 18.19 -4.49
CA ASP A 40 30.38 17.38 -3.32
C ASP A 40 29.65 18.21 -2.23
N LEU A 41 30.08 19.45 -2.00
CA LEU A 41 29.43 20.36 -1.05
C LEU A 41 27.98 20.69 -1.45
N THR A 42 27.73 21.04 -2.72
CA THR A 42 26.37 21.32 -3.19
C THR A 42 25.46 20.09 -3.08
N GLY A 43 25.98 18.89 -3.34
CA GLY A 43 25.26 17.64 -3.08
C GLY A 43 24.85 17.51 -1.60
N TRP A 44 25.77 17.76 -0.69
CA TRP A 44 25.44 17.73 0.75
C TRP A 44 24.50 18.86 1.19
N VAL A 45 24.51 20.01 0.52
CA VAL A 45 23.56 21.11 0.77
C VAL A 45 22.14 20.69 0.36
N VAL A 46 21.95 20.11 -0.85
CA VAL A 46 20.62 19.65 -1.24
C VAL A 46 20.13 18.48 -0.37
N PHE A 47 21.04 17.61 0.07
CA PHE A 47 20.74 16.59 1.10
C PHE A 47 20.22 17.24 2.39
N ALA A 48 20.92 18.22 2.91
CA ALA A 48 20.56 18.88 4.17
C ALA A 48 19.22 19.63 4.06
N ILE A 49 18.95 20.29 2.94
CA ILE A 49 17.67 20.95 2.66
C ILE A 49 16.54 19.92 2.65
N SER A 50 16.71 18.83 1.91
CA SER A 50 15.70 17.76 1.83
C SER A 50 15.50 17.07 3.17
N LEU A 51 16.59 16.77 3.91
CA LEU A 51 16.52 16.21 5.24
C LEU A 51 15.75 17.12 6.20
N PHE A 52 16.01 18.42 6.15
CA PHE A 52 15.30 19.40 6.98
C PHE A 52 13.80 19.42 6.65
N VAL A 53 13.44 19.55 5.38
CA VAL A 53 12.03 19.62 4.96
C VAL A 53 11.27 18.33 5.35
N PHE A 54 11.82 17.17 5.04
CA PHE A 54 11.18 15.90 5.36
C PHE A 54 11.10 15.65 6.88
N THR A 55 12.12 16.04 7.65
CA THR A 55 12.07 15.98 9.13
C THR A 55 11.03 16.93 9.71
N ALA A 56 10.88 18.12 9.10
CA ALA A 56 9.89 19.11 9.53
C ALA A 56 8.45 18.67 9.26
N THR A 57 8.22 17.79 8.30
CA THR A 57 6.89 17.33 7.87
C THR A 57 6.61 15.85 8.15
N VAL A 58 7.53 15.13 8.80
CA VAL A 58 7.43 13.69 9.06
C VAL A 58 6.24 13.33 9.94
N GLU A 59 5.59 12.21 9.65
CA GLU A 59 4.55 11.59 10.47
C GLU A 59 5.07 11.29 11.89
N ARG A 60 4.37 11.74 12.92
CA ARG A 60 4.76 11.54 14.33
C ARG A 60 4.37 10.17 14.86
N THR A 61 3.35 9.57 14.28
CA THR A 61 2.81 8.26 14.64
C THR A 61 2.81 7.32 13.43
N ALA A 62 2.07 6.22 13.47
CA ALA A 62 1.87 5.38 12.29
C ALA A 62 0.83 6.03 11.37
N SER A 63 1.04 5.91 10.05
CA SER A 63 0.05 6.18 9.02
C SER A 63 -0.84 4.95 8.81
N PHE A 64 -1.99 5.13 8.16
CA PHE A 64 -2.80 4.01 7.67
C PHE A 64 -2.07 3.19 6.60
N TRP A 65 -2.70 2.16 6.08
CA TRP A 65 -2.17 1.15 5.18
C TRP A 65 -1.05 0.33 5.85
N ASP A 66 0.00 -0.02 5.15
CA ASP A 66 1.01 -0.97 5.60
C ASP A 66 1.96 -0.42 6.68
N CYS A 67 1.94 0.90 6.93
CA CYS A 67 2.85 1.55 7.90
C CYS A 67 2.74 0.97 9.30
N GLY A 68 1.51 0.73 9.79
CA GLY A 68 1.30 0.17 11.12
C GLY A 68 1.91 -1.23 11.27
N GLU A 69 1.72 -2.07 10.28
CA GLU A 69 2.32 -3.42 10.22
C GLU A 69 3.84 -3.35 10.12
N PHE A 70 4.39 -2.56 9.19
CA PHE A 70 5.84 -2.44 9.03
C PHE A 70 6.53 -1.90 10.28
N ILE A 71 5.96 -0.92 10.96
CA ILE A 71 6.52 -0.39 12.21
C ILE A 71 6.48 -1.45 13.31
N ALA A 72 5.36 -2.17 13.48
CA ALA A 72 5.22 -3.24 14.45
C ALA A 72 6.19 -4.39 14.16
N CYS A 73 6.27 -4.82 12.91
CA CYS A 73 7.19 -5.87 12.47
C CYS A 73 8.66 -5.44 12.57
N ALA A 74 9.01 -4.18 12.29
CA ALA A 74 10.36 -3.68 12.50
C ALA A 74 10.73 -3.66 13.99
N TYR A 75 9.84 -3.15 14.84
CA TYR A 75 10.10 -3.00 16.29
C TYR A 75 10.39 -4.34 16.98
N LYS A 76 9.68 -5.41 16.62
CA LYS A 76 9.84 -6.75 17.23
C LYS A 76 10.49 -7.78 16.30
N LEU A 77 10.92 -7.40 15.08
CA LEU A 77 11.39 -8.30 14.04
C LEU A 77 10.41 -9.45 13.81
N GLN A 78 9.17 -9.11 13.45
CA GLN A 78 8.11 -10.05 13.12
C GLN A 78 8.03 -10.29 11.61
N VAL A 79 7.07 -11.08 11.13
CA VAL A 79 6.94 -11.49 9.72
C VAL A 79 5.72 -10.81 9.11
N PRO A 80 5.90 -9.75 8.31
CA PRO A 80 4.79 -9.04 7.65
C PRO A 80 4.31 -9.80 6.41
N HIS A 81 3.31 -9.23 5.73
CA HIS A 81 2.74 -9.75 4.50
C HIS A 81 3.80 -10.03 3.40
N PRO A 82 3.59 -11.06 2.54
CA PRO A 82 4.51 -11.43 1.47
C PRO A 82 4.73 -10.33 0.41
N PRO A 83 6.00 -10.17 -0.06
CA PRO A 83 7.14 -11.04 0.20
C PRO A 83 7.93 -10.66 1.46
N GLY A 84 7.42 -9.76 2.31
CA GLY A 84 8.14 -9.14 3.41
C GLY A 84 9.19 -8.14 2.92
N ALA A 85 9.74 -7.36 3.79
CA ALA A 85 10.79 -6.40 3.48
C ALA A 85 11.93 -6.52 4.51
N PRO A 86 12.66 -7.65 4.56
CA PRO A 86 13.51 -7.98 5.69
C PRO A 86 14.64 -6.99 5.94
N LEU A 87 15.22 -6.39 4.90
CA LEU A 87 16.23 -5.33 5.09
C LEU A 87 15.61 -4.05 5.66
N PHE A 88 14.41 -3.69 5.20
CA PHE A 88 13.65 -2.57 5.75
C PHE A 88 13.36 -2.79 7.24
N LEU A 89 12.93 -4.00 7.62
CA LEU A 89 12.65 -4.36 9.02
C LEU A 89 13.91 -4.30 9.89
N LEU A 90 15.05 -4.82 9.40
CA LEU A 90 16.33 -4.77 10.13
C LEU A 90 16.78 -3.34 10.39
N LEU A 91 16.74 -2.49 9.38
CA LEU A 91 17.08 -1.08 9.51
C LEU A 91 16.04 -0.33 10.38
N GLY A 92 14.75 -0.60 10.18
CA GLY A 92 13.68 -0.06 11.03
C GLY A 92 13.84 -0.45 12.48
N ARG A 93 14.29 -1.68 12.78
CA ARG A 93 14.65 -2.10 14.14
C ARG A 93 15.78 -1.25 14.72
N MET A 94 16.81 -0.98 13.94
CA MET A 94 17.93 -0.14 14.38
C MET A 94 17.45 1.29 14.72
N PHE A 95 16.60 1.86 13.87
CA PHE A 95 16.02 3.17 14.13
C PHE A 95 15.08 3.17 15.33
N SER A 96 14.27 2.13 15.51
CA SER A 96 13.36 2.01 16.66
C SER A 96 14.09 2.03 18.02
N LEU A 97 15.35 1.63 18.08
CA LEU A 97 16.16 1.68 19.30
C LEU A 97 16.45 3.13 19.75
N LEU A 98 16.37 4.11 18.86
CA LEU A 98 16.55 5.52 19.17
C LEU A 98 15.39 6.08 20.01
N ALA A 99 14.25 5.41 20.04
CA ALA A 99 13.12 5.75 20.92
C ALA A 99 13.42 5.49 22.41
N GLY A 100 14.45 4.71 22.73
CA GLY A 100 14.79 4.37 24.11
C GLY A 100 13.66 3.61 24.79
N SER A 101 13.22 4.13 25.96
CA SER A 101 12.10 3.57 26.72
C SER A 101 10.72 4.13 26.34
N ASP A 102 10.66 5.17 25.51
CA ASP A 102 9.40 5.77 25.08
C ASP A 102 8.87 5.11 23.82
N VAL A 103 8.03 4.09 24.01
CA VAL A 103 7.44 3.33 22.91
C VAL A 103 6.57 4.17 21.96
N THR A 104 6.10 5.33 22.42
CA THR A 104 5.29 6.23 21.56
C THR A 104 6.13 6.94 20.49
N GLN A 105 7.46 6.97 20.65
CA GLN A 105 8.41 7.53 19.69
C GLN A 105 8.91 6.51 18.66
N VAL A 106 8.57 5.23 18.80
CA VAL A 106 9.02 4.18 17.89
C VAL A 106 8.62 4.49 16.45
N ALA A 107 7.36 4.85 16.23
CA ALA A 107 6.88 5.19 14.88
C ALA A 107 7.65 6.36 14.28
N TYR A 108 7.85 7.44 15.05
CA TYR A 108 8.63 8.59 14.61
C TYR A 108 10.04 8.20 14.13
N TRP A 109 10.76 7.37 14.90
CA TRP A 109 12.10 6.98 14.51
C TRP A 109 12.13 6.04 13.31
N VAL A 110 11.14 5.16 13.16
CA VAL A 110 11.05 4.31 11.95
C VAL A 110 10.70 5.17 10.72
N ASN A 111 9.81 6.17 10.86
CA ASN A 111 9.53 7.15 9.80
C ASN A 111 10.80 7.95 9.43
N MET A 112 11.65 8.30 10.39
CA MET A 112 12.93 8.98 10.14
C MET A 112 13.90 8.15 9.30
N MET A 113 13.79 6.83 9.27
CA MET A 113 14.54 5.98 8.32
C MET A 113 14.14 6.29 6.87
N SER A 114 12.84 6.48 6.61
CA SER A 114 12.34 6.88 5.30
C SER A 114 12.79 8.29 4.91
N VAL A 115 12.75 9.23 5.86
CA VAL A 115 13.28 10.59 5.71
C VAL A 115 14.76 10.57 5.29
N LEU A 116 15.58 9.81 6.00
CA LEU A 116 17.01 9.71 5.70
C LEU A 116 17.28 9.06 4.34
N SER A 117 16.56 7.99 4.02
CA SER A 117 16.64 7.30 2.72
C SER A 117 16.29 8.24 1.57
N SER A 118 15.23 9.04 1.74
CA SER A 118 14.78 10.02 0.75
C SER A 118 15.80 11.17 0.57
N ALA A 119 16.38 11.67 1.65
CA ALA A 119 17.42 12.70 1.56
C ALA A 119 18.67 12.19 0.80
N PHE A 120 19.08 10.94 1.02
CA PHE A 120 20.14 10.30 0.23
C PHE A 120 19.76 10.10 -1.24
N THR A 121 18.50 9.82 -1.55
CA THR A 121 18.01 9.77 -2.93
C THR A 121 18.31 11.09 -3.65
N ILE A 122 18.03 12.22 -3.01
CA ILE A 122 18.26 13.55 -3.56
C ILE A 122 19.75 13.85 -3.75
N LEU A 123 20.59 13.43 -2.81
CA LEU A 123 22.05 13.52 -2.93
C LEU A 123 22.57 12.80 -4.19
N PHE A 124 22.20 11.52 -4.35
CA PHE A 124 22.62 10.73 -5.50
C PHE A 124 22.04 11.25 -6.82
N MET A 125 20.83 11.78 -6.78
CA MET A 125 20.22 12.42 -7.93
C MET A 125 21.00 13.65 -8.39
N HIS A 126 21.38 14.54 -7.46
CA HIS A 126 22.22 15.70 -7.75
C HIS A 126 23.51 15.27 -8.48
N TRP A 127 24.23 14.31 -7.92
CA TRP A 127 25.48 13.83 -8.52
C TRP A 127 25.26 13.17 -9.88
N THR A 128 24.15 12.47 -10.08
CA THR A 128 23.79 11.84 -11.36
C THR A 128 23.51 12.89 -12.43
N ILE A 129 22.75 13.94 -12.13
CA ILE A 129 22.49 15.06 -13.06
C ILE A 129 23.80 15.71 -13.47
N VAL A 130 24.67 15.98 -12.51
CA VAL A 130 26.00 16.59 -12.79
C VAL A 130 26.86 15.69 -13.67
N MET A 131 26.87 14.38 -13.47
CA MET A 131 27.60 13.43 -14.33
C MET A 131 27.07 13.39 -15.75
N ILE A 132 25.74 13.34 -15.94
CA ILE A 132 25.11 13.34 -17.27
C ILE A 132 25.36 14.69 -17.95
N GLY A 133 25.15 15.81 -17.25
CA GLY A 133 25.36 17.16 -17.79
C GLY A 133 26.81 17.42 -18.22
N ARG A 134 27.79 16.87 -17.51
CA ARG A 134 29.22 16.93 -17.97
C ARG A 134 29.39 16.26 -19.33
N LYS A 135 28.77 15.12 -19.57
CA LYS A 135 28.85 14.42 -20.87
C LYS A 135 28.26 15.26 -21.99
N ILE A 136 27.19 16.03 -21.74
CA ILE A 136 26.60 16.95 -22.71
C ILE A 136 27.58 18.03 -23.13
N TYR A 137 28.43 18.52 -22.23
CA TYR A 137 29.51 19.45 -22.58
C TYR A 137 30.69 18.78 -23.29
N ASN A 138 30.80 17.48 -23.28
CA ASN A 138 31.86 16.65 -23.83
C ASN A 138 33.27 17.13 -23.41
N LYS A 139 33.40 17.48 -22.12
CA LYS A 139 34.63 17.99 -21.50
C LYS A 139 34.88 17.30 -20.14
N PRO A 140 36.17 17.09 -19.78
CA PRO A 140 36.51 16.75 -18.40
C PRO A 140 36.09 17.87 -17.44
N PHE A 141 35.84 17.56 -16.18
CA PHE A 141 35.52 18.58 -15.16
C PHE A 141 36.56 19.69 -15.04
N ALA A 142 37.82 19.37 -15.28
CA ALA A 142 38.94 20.34 -15.23
C ALA A 142 38.93 21.39 -16.36
N GLU A 143 38.24 21.13 -17.46
CA GLU A 143 38.18 22.00 -18.65
C GLU A 143 36.87 22.78 -18.75
N LEU A 144 35.98 22.63 -17.79
CA LEU A 144 34.75 23.40 -17.74
C LEU A 144 35.01 24.86 -17.43
N SER A 145 34.44 25.77 -18.22
CA SER A 145 34.43 27.18 -17.86
C SER A 145 33.62 27.44 -16.58
N MET A 146 33.87 28.56 -15.92
CA MET A 146 33.12 28.94 -14.73
C MET A 146 31.61 29.02 -15.01
N GLY A 147 31.20 29.52 -16.16
CA GLY A 147 29.79 29.55 -16.55
C GLY A 147 29.19 28.15 -16.74
N GLN A 148 29.94 27.25 -17.39
CA GLN A 148 29.53 25.85 -17.55
C GLN A 148 29.42 25.13 -16.17
N SER A 149 30.39 25.38 -15.30
CA SER A 149 30.39 24.84 -13.95
C SER A 149 29.16 25.30 -13.13
N LEU A 150 28.84 26.60 -13.18
CA LEU A 150 27.68 27.18 -12.51
C LEU A 150 26.36 26.60 -13.03
N THR A 151 26.22 26.52 -14.37
CA THR A 151 25.03 25.93 -15.00
C THR A 151 24.86 24.47 -14.60
N LEU A 152 25.94 23.71 -14.53
CA LEU A 152 25.94 22.31 -14.22
C LEU A 152 25.55 22.05 -12.75
N LEU A 153 26.10 22.84 -11.83
CA LEU A 153 25.72 22.79 -10.41
C LEU A 153 24.27 23.23 -10.21
N GLY A 154 23.84 24.30 -10.93
CA GLY A 154 22.45 24.74 -10.94
C GLY A 154 21.49 23.63 -11.43
N ALA A 155 21.86 22.95 -12.50
CA ALA A 155 21.10 21.82 -13.02
C ALA A 155 20.91 20.71 -11.96
N GLY A 156 22.00 20.36 -11.25
CA GLY A 156 21.95 19.38 -10.18
C GLY A 156 21.05 19.82 -9.03
N ILE A 157 21.16 21.07 -8.58
CA ILE A 157 20.33 21.62 -7.49
C ILE A 157 18.85 21.65 -7.88
N ILE A 158 18.53 22.26 -9.04
CA ILE A 158 17.13 22.46 -9.46
C ILE A 158 16.43 21.13 -9.71
N GLY A 159 17.06 20.20 -10.45
CA GLY A 159 16.45 18.91 -10.76
C GLY A 159 16.22 18.04 -9.51
N SER A 160 17.21 17.99 -8.63
CA SER A 160 17.10 17.19 -7.40
C SER A 160 16.07 17.76 -6.42
N LEU A 161 16.03 19.09 -6.21
CA LEU A 161 15.02 19.70 -5.34
C LEU A 161 13.62 19.70 -5.95
N ALA A 162 13.49 19.80 -7.29
CA ALA A 162 12.20 19.65 -7.95
C ALA A 162 11.60 18.25 -7.73
N TYR A 163 12.43 17.21 -7.77
CA TYR A 163 11.99 15.87 -7.45
C TYR A 163 11.73 15.68 -5.94
N ALA A 164 12.59 16.27 -5.08
CA ALA A 164 12.40 16.21 -3.63
C ALA A 164 11.03 16.72 -3.20
N PHE A 165 10.56 17.79 -3.84
CA PHE A 165 9.30 18.46 -3.47
C PHE A 165 8.14 18.11 -4.40
N SER A 166 8.27 17.07 -5.24
CA SER A 166 7.14 16.53 -6.02
C SER A 166 6.18 15.77 -5.09
N ASP A 167 4.89 15.81 -5.41
CA ASP A 167 3.79 15.27 -4.60
C ASP A 167 4.05 13.82 -4.14
N THR A 168 4.15 12.88 -5.08
CA THR A 168 4.31 11.43 -4.79
C THR A 168 5.59 11.10 -4.02
N PHE A 169 6.73 11.75 -4.34
CA PHE A 169 7.99 11.45 -3.66
C PHE A 169 8.00 11.96 -2.22
N TRP A 170 7.53 13.20 -1.99
CA TRP A 170 7.45 13.76 -0.64
C TRP A 170 6.47 12.98 0.23
N PHE A 171 5.32 12.58 -0.33
CA PHE A 171 4.36 11.74 0.36
C PHE A 171 5.01 10.48 0.93
N SER A 172 5.79 9.75 0.11
CA SER A 172 6.50 8.54 0.52
C SER A 172 7.69 8.80 1.47
N ALA A 173 8.28 9.99 1.42
CA ALA A 173 9.47 10.33 2.20
C ALA A 173 9.19 10.46 3.71
N VAL A 174 7.96 10.73 4.12
CA VAL A 174 7.59 11.13 5.49
C VAL A 174 6.85 10.06 6.28
N GLU A 175 6.79 8.82 5.78
CA GLU A 175 6.15 7.69 6.45
C GLU A 175 6.95 6.39 6.30
N ALA A 176 6.68 5.40 7.16
CA ALA A 176 7.39 4.12 7.21
C ALA A 176 6.88 3.12 6.17
N GLU A 177 7.02 3.50 4.90
CA GLU A 177 6.72 2.67 3.74
C GLU A 177 8.00 2.30 2.98
N VAL A 178 7.99 1.17 2.31
CA VAL A 178 9.16 0.64 1.59
C VAL A 178 9.60 1.50 0.39
N TYR A 179 8.73 2.38 -0.12
CA TYR A 179 8.96 3.14 -1.36
C TYR A 179 10.06 4.20 -1.23
N ALA A 180 10.19 4.84 -0.07
CA ALA A 180 11.28 5.77 0.20
C ALA A 180 12.65 5.09 0.08
N MET A 181 12.81 3.94 0.71
CA MET A 181 14.05 3.16 0.68
C MET A 181 14.27 2.50 -0.69
N SER A 182 13.21 2.08 -1.37
CA SER A 182 13.28 1.59 -2.76
C SER A 182 13.81 2.67 -3.70
N SER A 183 13.34 3.91 -3.56
CA SER A 183 13.82 5.07 -4.32
C SER A 183 15.30 5.36 -4.04
N PHE A 184 15.73 5.23 -2.77
CA PHE A 184 17.15 5.33 -2.41
C PHE A 184 18.00 4.29 -3.13
N PHE A 185 17.60 3.01 -3.14
CA PHE A 185 18.34 1.97 -3.84
C PHE A 185 18.36 2.20 -5.35
N THR A 186 17.25 2.68 -5.93
CA THR A 186 17.19 3.06 -7.35
C THR A 186 18.20 4.16 -7.66
N ALA A 187 18.20 5.26 -6.89
CA ALA A 187 19.12 6.37 -7.06
C ALA A 187 20.59 5.96 -6.87
N LEU A 188 20.88 5.13 -5.87
CA LEU A 188 22.19 4.61 -5.57
C LEU A 188 22.73 3.71 -6.71
N VAL A 189 21.91 2.79 -7.23
CA VAL A 189 22.28 1.91 -8.35
C VAL A 189 22.53 2.73 -9.62
N VAL A 190 21.64 3.67 -9.94
CA VAL A 190 21.77 4.55 -11.11
C VAL A 190 23.04 5.41 -11.00
N TRP A 191 23.25 6.06 -9.87
CA TRP A 191 24.46 6.82 -9.60
C TRP A 191 25.73 5.95 -9.73
N ALA A 192 25.72 4.76 -9.13
CA ALA A 192 26.85 3.84 -9.17
C ALA A 192 27.13 3.37 -10.60
N ALA A 193 26.09 3.14 -11.42
CA ALA A 193 26.24 2.76 -12.82
C ALA A 193 26.87 3.88 -13.67
N PHE A 194 26.41 5.13 -13.54
CA PHE A 194 27.03 6.27 -14.22
C PHE A 194 28.43 6.56 -13.68
N LYS A 195 28.68 6.32 -12.40
CA LYS A 195 30.03 6.40 -11.82
C LYS A 195 30.95 5.33 -12.39
N TRP A 196 30.49 4.09 -12.48
CA TRP A 196 31.20 2.99 -13.11
C TRP A 196 31.53 3.28 -14.59
N GLU A 197 30.60 3.87 -15.32
CA GLU A 197 30.83 4.23 -16.73
C GLU A 197 32.05 5.14 -16.93
N LEU A 198 32.32 6.04 -15.97
CA LEU A 198 33.43 6.99 -16.00
C LEU A 198 34.79 6.41 -15.56
N ILE A 199 34.84 5.19 -15.03
CA ILE A 199 36.07 4.59 -14.54
C ILE A 199 36.83 3.94 -15.73
N GLU A 200 38.05 4.35 -15.97
CA GLU A 200 38.90 3.85 -17.07
C GLU A 200 39.67 2.59 -16.68
N ASP A 201 40.12 2.50 -15.40
CA ASP A 201 40.82 1.30 -14.90
C ASP A 201 39.89 0.09 -14.84
N GLU A 202 40.20 -0.94 -15.62
CA GLU A 202 39.35 -2.14 -15.69
C GLU A 202 39.23 -2.88 -14.35
N GLY A 203 40.29 -2.92 -13.55
CA GLY A 203 40.27 -3.57 -12.24
C GLY A 203 39.32 -2.86 -11.28
N ALA A 204 39.37 -1.51 -11.24
CA ALA A 204 38.44 -0.69 -10.46
C ALA A 204 37.01 -0.83 -11.01
N ALA A 205 36.81 -0.77 -12.32
CA ALA A 205 35.50 -0.93 -12.95
C ALA A 205 34.86 -2.28 -12.60
N ASN A 206 35.60 -3.36 -12.62
CA ASN A 206 35.09 -4.69 -12.26
C ASN A 206 34.64 -4.76 -10.80
N ARG A 207 35.37 -4.10 -9.87
CA ARG A 207 34.95 -4.02 -8.46
C ARG A 207 33.64 -3.23 -8.28
N TRP A 208 33.45 -2.18 -9.06
CA TRP A 208 32.19 -1.41 -9.08
C TRP A 208 31.01 -2.23 -9.59
N LEU A 209 31.18 -3.09 -10.61
CA LEU A 209 30.13 -3.99 -11.08
C LEU A 209 29.68 -4.97 -9.98
N ILE A 210 30.63 -5.52 -9.25
CA ILE A 210 30.32 -6.43 -8.12
C ILE A 210 29.60 -5.66 -6.99
N LEU A 211 30.02 -4.40 -6.72
CA LEU A 211 29.33 -3.55 -5.76
C LEU A 211 27.88 -3.24 -6.20
N ILE A 212 27.66 -2.92 -7.48
CA ILE A 212 26.32 -2.71 -8.04
C ILE A 212 25.47 -3.98 -7.87
N ALA A 213 26.03 -5.16 -8.17
CA ALA A 213 25.33 -6.43 -7.97
C ALA A 213 24.95 -6.67 -6.50
N TYR A 214 25.85 -6.32 -5.56
CA TYR A 214 25.55 -6.38 -4.13
C TYR A 214 24.41 -5.43 -3.72
N ILE A 215 24.43 -4.16 -4.20
CA ILE A 215 23.38 -3.18 -3.93
C ILE A 215 22.03 -3.66 -4.50
N VAL A 216 22.03 -4.24 -5.70
CA VAL A 216 20.83 -4.86 -6.30
C VAL A 216 20.33 -6.02 -5.42
N GLY A 217 21.24 -6.88 -4.92
CA GLY A 217 20.88 -7.95 -4.00
C GLY A 217 20.26 -7.45 -2.69
N LEU A 218 20.82 -6.39 -2.09
CA LEU A 218 20.25 -5.75 -0.90
C LEU A 218 18.86 -5.15 -1.17
N SER A 219 18.67 -4.53 -2.34
CA SER A 219 17.40 -3.88 -2.69
C SER A 219 16.23 -4.87 -2.79
N ILE A 220 16.50 -6.14 -3.10
CA ILE A 220 15.49 -7.21 -3.06
C ILE A 220 14.86 -7.30 -1.66
N GLY A 221 15.66 -7.13 -0.62
CA GLY A 221 15.21 -7.14 0.78
C GLY A 221 14.41 -5.91 1.22
N VAL A 222 14.16 -4.96 0.29
CA VAL A 222 13.29 -3.80 0.50
C VAL A 222 12.07 -3.89 -0.40
N HIS A 223 12.29 -3.81 -1.72
CA HIS A 223 11.20 -3.90 -2.70
C HIS A 223 11.72 -4.25 -4.09
N LEU A 224 10.93 -4.99 -4.88
CA LEU A 224 11.35 -5.48 -6.19
C LEU A 224 11.38 -4.40 -7.29
N LEU A 225 10.81 -3.22 -7.08
CA LEU A 225 10.75 -2.14 -8.07
C LEU A 225 12.14 -1.72 -8.59
N ASN A 226 13.17 -1.76 -7.75
CA ASN A 226 14.52 -1.43 -8.20
C ASN A 226 15.06 -2.38 -9.29
N LEU A 227 14.63 -3.64 -9.29
CA LEU A 227 15.07 -4.64 -10.27
C LEU A 227 14.71 -4.26 -11.72
N VAL A 228 13.66 -3.46 -11.89
CA VAL A 228 13.20 -2.99 -13.20
C VAL A 228 14.24 -2.11 -13.90
N THR A 229 15.25 -1.59 -13.18
CA THR A 229 16.38 -0.86 -13.75
C THR A 229 17.42 -1.76 -14.43
N VAL A 230 17.46 -3.06 -14.12
CA VAL A 230 18.50 -4.01 -14.61
C VAL A 230 18.65 -4.02 -16.14
N PRO A 231 17.57 -4.03 -16.95
CA PRO A 231 17.73 -3.99 -18.40
C PRO A 231 18.44 -2.72 -18.91
N ALA A 232 18.21 -1.57 -18.26
CA ALA A 232 18.90 -0.34 -18.62
C ALA A 232 20.37 -0.33 -18.15
N LEU A 233 20.70 -0.98 -17.05
CA LEU A 233 22.10 -1.20 -16.63
C LEU A 233 22.87 -2.03 -17.66
N ALA A 234 22.24 -3.04 -18.25
CA ALA A 234 22.83 -3.82 -19.34
C ALA A 234 23.10 -2.94 -20.58
N LEU A 235 22.26 -1.95 -20.85
CA LEU A 235 22.47 -0.99 -21.92
C LEU A 235 23.66 -0.05 -21.63
N ILE A 236 23.81 0.46 -20.41
CA ILE A 236 24.99 1.24 -19.98
C ILE A 236 26.24 0.40 -20.14
N TYR A 237 26.20 -0.88 -19.72
CA TYR A 237 27.33 -1.81 -19.90
C TYR A 237 27.72 -1.95 -21.36
N TYR A 238 26.75 -2.15 -22.25
CA TYR A 238 26.97 -2.25 -23.68
C TYR A 238 27.61 -0.98 -24.25
N PHE A 239 27.11 0.20 -23.90
CA PHE A 239 27.67 1.47 -24.40
C PHE A 239 29.09 1.72 -23.94
N LYS A 240 29.45 1.32 -22.70
CA LYS A 240 30.81 1.45 -22.19
C LYS A 240 31.80 0.51 -22.88
N LYS A 241 31.37 -0.72 -23.14
CA LYS A 241 32.27 -1.79 -23.68
C LYS A 241 32.41 -1.74 -25.21
N ASN A 242 31.58 -0.96 -25.93
CA ASN A 242 31.58 -0.88 -27.36
C ASN A 242 31.83 0.57 -27.81
N ALA A 243 32.97 0.79 -28.45
CA ALA A 243 33.35 2.11 -28.97
C ALA A 243 32.37 2.61 -30.06
N ASN A 244 31.91 1.70 -30.92
CA ASN A 244 30.93 1.97 -31.97
C ASN A 244 29.63 1.18 -31.73
N PRO A 245 28.75 1.64 -30.81
CA PRO A 245 27.52 0.93 -30.51
C PRO A 245 26.55 1.00 -31.71
N THR A 246 25.79 -0.10 -31.87
CA THR A 246 24.74 -0.21 -32.89
C THR A 246 23.38 -0.41 -32.23
N TYR A 247 22.30 -0.02 -32.89
CA TYR A 247 20.93 -0.27 -32.38
C TYR A 247 20.64 -1.76 -32.18
N LYS A 248 21.15 -2.61 -33.12
CA LYS A 248 21.03 -4.07 -32.97
C LYS A 248 21.76 -4.58 -31.70
N GLY A 249 22.97 -4.09 -31.43
CA GLY A 249 23.72 -4.46 -30.23
C GLY A 249 23.04 -3.95 -28.95
N GLY A 250 22.49 -2.73 -28.98
CA GLY A 250 21.69 -2.16 -27.89
C GLY A 250 20.43 -2.99 -27.60
N PHE A 251 19.72 -3.43 -28.63
CA PHE A 251 18.56 -4.32 -28.48
C PHE A 251 18.95 -5.68 -27.86
N ILE A 252 20.06 -6.27 -28.29
CA ILE A 252 20.58 -7.53 -27.70
C ILE A 252 20.95 -7.31 -26.22
N ALA A 253 21.57 -6.18 -25.87
CA ALA A 253 21.88 -5.86 -24.49
C ALA A 253 20.60 -5.69 -23.63
N LEU A 254 19.58 -5.04 -24.18
CA LEU A 254 18.27 -4.94 -23.53
C LEU A 254 17.65 -6.31 -23.27
N LEU A 255 17.64 -7.20 -24.27
CA LEU A 255 17.14 -8.57 -24.12
C LEU A 255 17.94 -9.35 -23.07
N ALA A 256 19.27 -9.22 -23.06
CA ALA A 256 20.10 -9.82 -22.02
C ALA A 256 19.75 -9.29 -20.63
N GLY A 257 19.51 -7.99 -20.48
CA GLY A 257 19.07 -7.38 -19.23
C GLY A 257 17.70 -7.89 -18.79
N LEU A 258 16.75 -8.05 -19.70
CA LEU A 258 15.44 -8.65 -19.41
C LEU A 258 15.56 -10.13 -18.97
N ILE A 259 16.46 -10.89 -19.60
CA ILE A 259 16.75 -12.26 -19.19
C ILE A 259 17.36 -12.29 -17.77
N ILE A 260 18.30 -11.40 -17.46
CA ILE A 260 18.88 -11.28 -16.12
C ILE A 260 17.80 -10.92 -15.10
N LEU A 261 16.93 -9.96 -15.41
CA LEU A 261 15.77 -9.62 -14.58
C LEU A 261 14.88 -10.84 -14.33
N GLY A 262 14.57 -11.61 -15.38
CA GLY A 262 13.80 -12.85 -15.29
C GLY A 262 14.50 -13.91 -14.41
N ILE A 263 15.82 -14.07 -14.55
CA ILE A 263 16.63 -14.97 -13.71
C ILE A 263 16.54 -14.54 -12.24
N ILE A 264 16.70 -13.26 -11.95
CA ILE A 264 16.62 -12.77 -10.56
C ILE A 264 15.22 -13.03 -9.98
N ASN A 265 14.19 -12.65 -10.72
CA ASN A 265 12.80 -12.68 -10.24
C ASN A 265 12.24 -14.11 -10.12
N SER A 266 12.65 -15.04 -11.01
CA SER A 266 12.07 -16.40 -11.06
C SER A 266 13.02 -17.48 -10.55
N LEU A 267 14.32 -17.38 -10.85
CA LEU A 267 15.28 -18.42 -10.48
C LEU A 267 15.97 -18.14 -9.14
N ILE A 268 16.35 -16.88 -8.85
CA ILE A 268 17.03 -16.56 -7.60
C ILE A 268 16.02 -16.46 -6.45
N ILE A 269 15.02 -15.57 -6.57
CA ILE A 269 14.12 -15.26 -5.45
C ILE A 269 13.30 -16.50 -5.04
N PRO A 270 12.37 -17.05 -5.82
CA PRO A 270 11.64 -18.26 -5.43
C PRO A 270 12.31 -19.53 -5.90
N GLY A 271 13.14 -19.51 -6.94
CA GLY A 271 13.67 -20.73 -7.58
C GLY A 271 14.70 -21.47 -6.72
N ILE A 272 15.65 -20.76 -6.09
CA ILE A 272 16.63 -21.39 -5.19
C ILE A 272 15.92 -22.06 -4.00
N PRO A 273 15.00 -21.41 -3.27
CA PRO A 273 14.21 -22.07 -2.23
C PRO A 273 13.35 -23.22 -2.76
N SER A 274 12.77 -23.10 -3.98
CA SER A 274 12.01 -24.21 -4.59
C SER A 274 12.90 -25.42 -4.89
N MET A 275 14.12 -25.22 -5.40
CA MET A 275 15.08 -26.32 -5.58
C MET A 275 15.46 -26.95 -4.24
N ALA A 276 15.69 -26.17 -3.20
CA ALA A 276 15.91 -26.66 -1.86
C ALA A 276 14.75 -27.54 -1.36
N PHE A 277 13.51 -27.16 -1.64
CA PHE A 277 12.33 -27.97 -1.33
C PHE A 277 12.28 -29.28 -2.13
N GLN A 278 12.69 -29.30 -3.41
CA GLN A 278 12.77 -30.58 -4.17
C GLN A 278 13.82 -31.53 -3.59
N PHE A 279 14.96 -30.99 -3.16
CA PHE A 279 15.96 -31.82 -2.41
C PHE A 279 15.37 -32.31 -1.09
N GLU A 280 14.65 -31.48 -0.39
CA GLU A 280 13.96 -31.85 0.85
C GLU A 280 12.99 -33.02 0.62
N LEU A 281 12.14 -32.96 -0.41
CA LEU A 281 11.26 -34.06 -0.79
C LEU A 281 12.01 -35.34 -1.10
N LEU A 282 13.12 -35.26 -1.87
CA LEU A 282 13.94 -36.40 -2.23
C LEU A 282 14.54 -37.07 -0.99
N PHE A 283 15.11 -36.30 -0.08
CA PHE A 283 15.78 -36.82 1.11
C PHE A 283 14.79 -37.30 2.18
N THR A 284 13.70 -36.56 2.39
CA THR A 284 12.71 -36.90 3.42
C THR A 284 11.79 -38.02 2.95
N ASN A 285 11.13 -37.88 1.79
CA ASN A 285 10.19 -38.88 1.29
C ASN A 285 10.88 -40.07 0.63
N GLY A 286 11.96 -39.80 -0.13
CA GLY A 286 12.65 -40.85 -0.88
C GLY A 286 13.62 -41.67 -0.02
N LEU A 287 14.38 -41.02 0.88
CA LEU A 287 15.43 -41.70 1.69
C LEU A 287 15.01 -41.89 3.15
N GLY A 288 13.85 -41.36 3.60
CA GLY A 288 13.33 -41.47 4.96
C GLY A 288 14.15 -40.68 6.01
N LEU A 289 14.85 -39.60 5.59
CA LEU A 289 15.65 -38.78 6.49
C LEU A 289 14.81 -37.68 7.16
N PRO A 290 15.21 -37.18 8.33
CA PRO A 290 14.51 -36.14 9.04
C PRO A 290 14.35 -34.84 8.23
N TYR A 291 13.32 -34.08 8.52
CA TYR A 291 13.09 -32.73 7.92
C TYR A 291 14.33 -31.85 8.08
N GLY A 292 14.62 -31.06 7.01
CA GLY A 292 15.75 -30.13 6.94
C GLY A 292 17.04 -30.71 6.41
N VAL A 293 17.21 -32.08 6.36
CA VAL A 293 18.41 -32.72 5.84
C VAL A 293 18.58 -32.44 4.34
N GLY A 294 17.50 -32.54 3.56
CA GLY A 294 17.54 -32.24 2.13
C GLY A 294 17.94 -30.81 1.84
N VAL A 295 17.38 -29.86 2.59
CA VAL A 295 17.75 -28.43 2.50
C VAL A 295 19.22 -28.22 2.84
N ALA A 296 19.71 -28.83 3.91
CA ALA A 296 21.13 -28.72 4.31
C ALA A 296 22.07 -29.26 3.23
N VAL A 297 21.77 -30.44 2.66
CA VAL A 297 22.56 -31.04 1.56
C VAL A 297 22.54 -30.13 0.33
N PHE A 298 21.37 -29.61 -0.04
CA PHE A 298 21.25 -28.64 -1.14
C PHE A 298 22.16 -27.43 -0.93
N LEU A 299 22.14 -26.83 0.24
CA LEU A 299 22.94 -25.63 0.56
C LEU A 299 24.44 -25.94 0.48
N ILE A 300 24.89 -27.11 1.00
CA ILE A 300 26.30 -27.54 0.92
C ILE A 300 26.73 -27.69 -0.55
N VAL A 301 25.92 -28.36 -1.35
CA VAL A 301 26.23 -28.61 -2.79
C VAL A 301 26.20 -27.26 -3.54
N PHE A 302 25.21 -26.42 -3.32
CA PHE A 302 25.05 -25.14 -3.99
C PHE A 302 26.21 -24.18 -3.68
N VAL A 303 26.55 -24.02 -2.40
CA VAL A 303 27.68 -23.17 -1.98
C VAL A 303 28.99 -23.75 -2.47
N GLY A 304 29.15 -25.09 -2.39
CA GLY A 304 30.33 -25.80 -2.91
C GLY A 304 30.51 -25.54 -4.41
N ALA A 305 29.44 -25.60 -5.19
CA ALA A 305 29.48 -25.34 -6.63
C ALA A 305 29.87 -23.87 -6.94
N LEU A 306 29.35 -22.90 -6.18
CA LEU A 306 29.73 -21.49 -6.32
C LEU A 306 31.20 -21.25 -5.99
N VAL A 307 31.68 -21.79 -4.88
CA VAL A 307 33.10 -21.70 -4.48
C VAL A 307 34.02 -22.36 -5.53
N TRP A 308 33.64 -23.54 -6.00
CA TRP A 308 34.35 -24.22 -7.06
C TRP A 308 34.38 -23.40 -8.35
N GLY A 309 33.27 -22.89 -8.79
CA GLY A 309 33.15 -22.06 -10.00
C GLY A 309 33.99 -20.78 -9.93
N VAL A 310 33.99 -20.07 -8.79
CA VAL A 310 34.85 -18.90 -8.57
C VAL A 310 36.32 -19.29 -8.61
N ARG A 311 36.74 -20.38 -7.92
CA ARG A 311 38.13 -20.86 -7.97
C ARG A 311 38.54 -21.26 -9.37
N TYR A 312 37.68 -21.99 -10.09
CA TYR A 312 37.92 -22.41 -11.47
C TYR A 312 38.11 -21.19 -12.40
N SER A 313 37.27 -20.19 -12.27
CA SER A 313 37.37 -18.96 -13.12
C SER A 313 38.68 -18.20 -12.87
N ILE A 314 39.17 -18.17 -11.62
CA ILE A 314 40.46 -17.55 -11.26
C ILE A 314 41.62 -18.38 -11.83
N GLN A 315 41.63 -19.69 -11.58
CA GLN A 315 42.69 -20.57 -12.04
C GLN A 315 42.85 -20.61 -13.57
N LYS A 316 41.71 -20.49 -14.30
CA LYS A 316 41.69 -20.46 -15.77
C LYS A 316 41.79 -19.06 -16.38
N GLY A 317 41.98 -18.03 -15.59
CA GLY A 317 42.08 -16.64 -16.06
C GLY A 317 40.82 -16.11 -16.78
N LYS A 318 39.64 -16.71 -16.52
CA LYS A 318 38.39 -16.36 -17.18
C LYS A 318 37.73 -15.16 -16.51
N VAL A 319 38.22 -13.95 -16.77
CA VAL A 319 37.79 -12.68 -16.09
C VAL A 319 36.27 -12.45 -16.13
N ASN A 320 35.67 -12.60 -17.31
CA ASN A 320 34.20 -12.34 -17.44
C ASN A 320 33.35 -13.34 -16.66
N LEU A 321 33.77 -14.63 -16.66
CA LEU A 321 33.11 -15.65 -15.85
C LEU A 321 33.30 -15.38 -14.36
N ASN A 322 34.48 -14.93 -13.95
CA ASN A 322 34.76 -14.55 -12.57
C ASN A 322 33.90 -13.40 -12.10
N ILE A 323 33.77 -12.34 -12.89
CA ILE A 323 32.91 -11.17 -12.59
C ILE A 323 31.46 -11.63 -12.48
N GLY A 324 30.97 -12.44 -13.42
CA GLY A 324 29.59 -12.94 -13.39
C GLY A 324 29.30 -13.78 -12.14
N LEU A 325 30.18 -14.73 -11.79
CA LEU A 325 30.04 -15.56 -10.59
C LEU A 325 30.15 -14.75 -9.29
N LEU A 326 31.09 -13.82 -9.21
CA LEU A 326 31.18 -12.91 -8.05
C LEU A 326 29.96 -12.02 -7.94
N SER A 327 29.45 -11.48 -9.06
CA SER A 327 28.21 -10.70 -9.06
C SER A 327 27.02 -11.52 -8.54
N LEU A 328 26.89 -12.78 -8.98
CA LEU A 328 25.87 -13.70 -8.46
C LEU A 328 26.05 -13.94 -6.95
N VAL A 329 27.28 -14.22 -6.49
CA VAL A 329 27.56 -14.41 -5.06
C VAL A 329 27.17 -13.18 -4.25
N PHE A 330 27.50 -11.98 -4.71
CA PHE A 330 27.18 -10.75 -4.00
C PHE A 330 25.68 -10.38 -4.05
N VAL A 331 24.95 -10.70 -5.14
CA VAL A 331 23.48 -10.65 -5.16
C VAL A 331 22.91 -11.55 -4.09
N LEU A 332 23.41 -12.82 -4.00
CA LEU A 332 22.95 -13.78 -3.00
C LEU A 332 23.27 -13.33 -1.57
N ILE A 333 24.44 -12.74 -1.32
CA ILE A 333 24.78 -12.19 0.00
C ILE A 333 23.79 -11.07 0.38
N GLY A 334 23.44 -10.16 -0.53
CA GLY A 334 22.42 -9.14 -0.29
C GLY A 334 21.04 -9.75 0.00
N TYR A 335 20.68 -10.78 -0.76
CA TYR A 335 19.41 -11.50 -0.63
C TYR A 335 19.29 -12.32 0.67
N LEU A 336 20.41 -12.69 1.33
CA LEU A 336 20.40 -13.44 2.59
C LEU A 336 19.59 -12.77 3.71
N CYS A 337 19.30 -11.47 3.63
CA CYS A 337 18.41 -10.81 4.59
C CYS A 337 17.02 -11.49 4.67
N TYR A 338 16.56 -12.17 3.62
CA TYR A 338 15.31 -12.93 3.60
C TYR A 338 15.29 -14.13 4.56
N THR A 339 16.44 -14.62 4.99
CA THR A 339 16.50 -15.65 6.05
C THR A 339 15.90 -15.16 7.37
N LEU A 340 15.78 -13.82 7.55
CA LEU A 340 15.10 -13.23 8.72
C LEU A 340 13.66 -13.74 8.83
N ALA A 341 12.89 -13.75 7.74
CA ALA A 341 11.51 -14.20 7.75
C ALA A 341 11.41 -15.68 8.20
N LEU A 342 12.27 -16.56 7.62
CA LEU A 342 12.34 -17.96 8.00
C LEU A 342 12.67 -18.14 9.49
N VAL A 343 13.74 -17.49 9.97
CA VAL A 343 14.20 -17.62 11.36
C VAL A 343 13.15 -17.05 12.33
N ARG A 344 12.61 -15.86 12.05
CA ARG A 344 11.64 -15.24 12.97
C ARG A 344 10.33 -15.98 13.04
N SER A 345 9.88 -16.55 11.93
CA SER A 345 8.66 -17.36 11.89
C SER A 345 8.75 -18.59 12.82
N THR A 346 9.92 -19.22 12.98
CA THR A 346 10.07 -20.35 13.90
C THR A 346 9.82 -20.01 15.38
N TYR A 347 9.86 -18.72 15.73
CA TYR A 347 9.54 -18.25 17.08
C TYR A 347 8.04 -17.96 17.30
N ASN A 348 7.20 -18.22 16.29
CA ASN A 348 5.76 -17.98 16.33
C ASN A 348 5.40 -16.57 16.85
N THR A 349 5.97 -15.56 16.22
CA THR A 349 5.73 -14.16 16.54
C THR A 349 4.23 -13.80 16.43
N PRO A 350 3.71 -12.81 17.18
CA PRO A 350 2.30 -12.39 17.09
C PRO A 350 1.84 -12.02 15.68
N ILE A 351 2.68 -11.35 14.90
CA ILE A 351 2.48 -11.18 13.45
C ILE A 351 3.42 -12.17 12.75
N ASN A 352 2.86 -13.19 12.10
CA ASN A 352 3.59 -14.24 11.42
C ASN A 352 2.86 -14.69 10.15
N GLU A 353 2.82 -13.77 9.18
CA GLU A 353 2.04 -14.01 7.97
C GLU A 353 2.57 -15.17 7.13
N ASN A 354 1.64 -16.05 6.73
CA ASN A 354 1.88 -17.30 5.99
C ASN A 354 2.81 -18.32 6.69
N ASP A 355 3.18 -18.07 7.94
CA ASP A 355 4.03 -18.98 8.74
C ASP A 355 5.20 -19.60 7.95
N PRO A 356 6.15 -18.79 7.40
CA PRO A 356 7.29 -19.31 6.64
C PRO A 356 8.35 -20.02 7.49
N SER A 357 7.92 -20.75 8.54
CA SER A 357 8.79 -21.45 9.50
C SER A 357 9.47 -22.70 8.95
N ASN A 358 9.07 -23.18 7.78
CA ASN A 358 9.60 -24.32 7.08
C ASN A 358 9.77 -24.03 5.58
N ILE A 359 10.55 -24.83 4.88
CA ILE A 359 10.89 -24.60 3.47
C ILE A 359 9.66 -24.61 2.55
N LEU A 360 8.62 -25.40 2.84
CA LEU A 360 7.39 -25.48 2.07
C LEU A 360 6.63 -24.14 2.14
N ASN A 361 6.34 -23.65 3.34
CA ASN A 361 5.64 -22.38 3.55
C ASN A 361 6.49 -21.18 3.11
N TYR A 362 7.82 -21.27 3.30
CA TYR A 362 8.75 -20.23 2.87
C TYR A 362 8.73 -20.02 1.34
N VAL A 363 8.65 -21.13 0.56
CA VAL A 363 8.47 -21.05 -0.90
C VAL A 363 7.15 -20.37 -1.26
N LYS A 364 6.03 -20.73 -0.60
CA LYS A 364 4.73 -20.10 -0.82
C LYS A 364 4.78 -18.60 -0.51
N TYR A 365 5.42 -18.22 0.59
CA TYR A 365 5.62 -16.83 1.01
C TYR A 365 6.38 -15.99 -0.05
N LEU A 366 7.50 -16.51 -0.55
CA LEU A 366 8.31 -15.83 -1.57
C LEU A 366 7.62 -15.76 -2.94
N LYS A 367 6.82 -16.77 -3.29
CA LYS A 367 5.99 -16.77 -4.51
C LYS A 367 4.76 -15.88 -4.39
N ARG A 368 4.42 -15.36 -3.21
CA ARG A 368 3.23 -14.55 -2.96
C ARG A 368 1.93 -15.28 -3.36
N GLU A 369 1.86 -16.58 -3.11
CA GLU A 369 0.77 -17.44 -3.60
C GLU A 369 -0.63 -16.99 -3.12
N GLN A 370 -0.72 -16.33 -1.95
CA GLN A 370 -1.98 -15.79 -1.43
C GLN A 370 -2.65 -14.74 -2.33
N TYR A 371 -1.89 -14.06 -3.21
CA TYR A 371 -2.45 -13.03 -4.09
C TYR A 371 -2.93 -13.58 -5.43
N GLY A 372 -2.81 -14.90 -5.66
CA GLY A 372 -3.16 -15.54 -6.91
C GLY A 372 -2.24 -15.17 -8.07
N GLU A 373 -2.56 -15.69 -9.25
CA GLU A 373 -1.81 -15.45 -10.48
C GLU A 373 -2.67 -14.68 -11.49
N ARG A 374 -2.05 -13.74 -12.21
CA ARG A 374 -2.70 -13.00 -13.29
C ARG A 374 -2.04 -13.31 -14.62
N SER A 375 -2.84 -13.64 -15.62
CA SER A 375 -2.34 -13.87 -16.97
C SER A 375 -1.98 -12.56 -17.65
N LEU A 376 -0.70 -12.38 -18.03
CA LEU A 376 -0.22 -11.14 -18.64
C LEU A 376 -0.26 -11.16 -20.17
N LEU A 377 0.08 -12.31 -20.80
CA LEU A 377 0.24 -12.42 -22.24
C LEU A 377 -1.00 -13.03 -22.92
N TYR A 378 -1.55 -14.09 -22.34
CA TYR A 378 -2.74 -14.76 -22.85
C TYR A 378 -3.52 -15.35 -21.68
N GLY A 379 -4.82 -15.15 -21.65
CA GLY A 379 -5.65 -15.63 -20.54
C GLY A 379 -7.10 -15.17 -20.61
N PRO A 380 -7.88 -15.52 -19.57
CA PRO A 380 -9.32 -15.26 -19.53
C PRO A 380 -9.65 -13.75 -19.47
N ILE A 381 -10.81 -13.42 -20.04
CA ILE A 381 -11.51 -12.15 -19.85
C ILE A 381 -12.73 -12.38 -18.95
N TYR A 382 -13.37 -11.32 -18.46
CA TYR A 382 -14.47 -11.43 -17.48
C TYR A 382 -15.69 -12.23 -18.00
N THR A 383 -15.90 -12.34 -19.31
CA THR A 383 -16.96 -13.17 -19.90
C THR A 383 -16.52 -14.62 -20.16
N GLY A 384 -15.26 -14.97 -19.81
CA GLY A 384 -14.74 -16.32 -20.04
C GLY A 384 -15.38 -17.36 -19.15
N THR A 385 -15.92 -18.42 -19.74
CA THR A 385 -16.49 -19.57 -19.02
C THR A 385 -15.44 -20.64 -18.79
N VAL A 386 -15.47 -21.27 -17.61
CA VAL A 386 -14.65 -22.43 -17.29
C VAL A 386 -15.23 -23.65 -17.97
N GLU A 387 -14.49 -24.30 -18.88
CA GLU A 387 -14.90 -25.53 -19.56
C GLU A 387 -14.59 -26.78 -18.73
N SER A 388 -13.46 -26.80 -18.06
CA SER A 388 -13.07 -27.92 -17.20
C SER A 388 -12.12 -27.46 -16.09
N VAL A 389 -11.98 -28.29 -15.08
CA VAL A 389 -11.03 -28.12 -13.99
C VAL A 389 -10.05 -29.28 -14.04
N GLU A 390 -8.78 -29.01 -14.23
CA GLU A 390 -7.70 -29.98 -14.19
C GLU A 390 -6.97 -29.96 -12.84
N GLN A 391 -6.39 -31.09 -12.45
CA GLN A 391 -5.48 -31.13 -11.31
C GLN A 391 -4.18 -30.39 -11.66
N GLY A 392 -3.85 -29.40 -10.84
CA GLY A 392 -2.60 -28.66 -10.92
C GLY A 392 -1.49 -29.24 -10.02
N ASN A 393 -0.69 -28.36 -9.44
CA ASN A 393 0.42 -28.76 -8.56
C ASN A 393 -0.10 -29.40 -7.27
N PRO A 394 0.61 -30.42 -6.73
CA PRO A 394 0.27 -31.08 -5.46
C PRO A 394 0.42 -30.11 -4.29
N VAL A 395 -0.52 -30.19 -3.35
CA VAL A 395 -0.50 -29.46 -2.08
C VAL A 395 -0.03 -30.42 -0.99
N TYR A 396 1.05 -30.06 -0.33
CA TYR A 396 1.69 -30.91 0.66
C TYR A 396 1.32 -30.49 2.09
N LYS A 397 1.28 -31.50 2.99
CA LYS A 397 1.30 -31.31 4.44
C LYS A 397 2.44 -32.10 5.07
N MET A 398 2.96 -31.61 6.18
CA MET A 398 3.93 -32.34 6.98
C MET A 398 3.17 -33.28 7.93
N LYS A 399 3.45 -34.58 7.85
CA LYS A 399 2.83 -35.60 8.71
C LYS A 399 3.78 -36.79 8.88
N ASP A 400 3.93 -37.26 10.11
CA ASP A 400 4.66 -38.46 10.48
C ASP A 400 6.08 -38.55 9.86
N GLY A 401 6.79 -37.42 9.80
CA GLY A 401 8.15 -37.37 9.26
C GLY A 401 8.23 -37.30 7.71
N LYS A 402 7.10 -37.14 7.02
CA LYS A 402 7.01 -37.05 5.55
C LYS A 402 6.17 -35.89 5.07
N TYR A 403 6.34 -35.53 3.82
CA TYR A 403 5.46 -34.61 3.09
C TYR A 403 4.39 -35.45 2.36
N GLU A 404 3.17 -35.47 2.87
CA GLU A 404 2.02 -36.12 2.22
C GLU A 404 1.31 -35.14 1.30
N VAL A 405 0.94 -35.60 0.09
CA VAL A 405 0.01 -34.88 -0.78
C VAL A 405 -1.39 -35.07 -0.22
N TYR A 406 -2.09 -33.98 0.11
CA TYR A 406 -3.44 -34.09 0.62
C TYR A 406 -4.49 -33.46 -0.31
N ASP A 407 -4.03 -32.65 -1.27
CA ASP A 407 -4.87 -32.00 -2.26
C ASP A 407 -4.06 -31.62 -3.50
N TYR A 408 -4.72 -31.15 -4.55
CA TYR A 408 -4.12 -30.59 -5.74
C TYR A 408 -4.71 -29.22 -6.02
N LYS A 409 -3.88 -28.25 -6.39
CA LYS A 409 -4.39 -26.95 -6.86
C LYS A 409 -5.30 -27.16 -8.07
N GLN A 410 -6.43 -26.47 -8.09
CA GLN A 410 -7.31 -26.48 -9.24
C GLN A 410 -6.72 -25.61 -10.35
N LYS A 411 -6.63 -26.15 -11.54
CA LYS A 411 -6.25 -25.42 -12.75
C LYS A 411 -7.49 -25.26 -13.62
N LEU A 412 -8.01 -24.04 -13.66
CA LEU A 412 -9.19 -23.71 -14.45
C LEU A 412 -8.83 -23.65 -15.93
N ILE A 413 -9.53 -24.40 -16.76
CA ILE A 413 -9.39 -24.37 -18.23
C ILE A 413 -10.57 -23.58 -18.78
N TYR A 414 -10.25 -22.47 -19.42
CA TYR A 414 -11.25 -21.59 -20.03
C TYR A 414 -11.45 -21.90 -21.50
N GLY A 415 -12.67 -21.74 -21.98
CA GLY A 415 -12.99 -21.83 -23.41
C GLY A 415 -12.17 -20.86 -24.24
N LYS A 416 -11.81 -21.26 -25.47
CA LYS A 416 -11.01 -20.40 -26.36
C LYS A 416 -11.67 -19.05 -26.62
N ASP A 417 -12.99 -19.02 -26.65
CA ASP A 417 -13.79 -17.80 -26.86
C ASP A 417 -13.75 -16.86 -25.65
N GLY A 418 -13.43 -17.38 -24.48
CA GLY A 418 -13.30 -16.62 -23.23
C GLY A 418 -11.88 -16.17 -22.92
N GLN A 419 -10.93 -16.33 -23.85
CA GLN A 419 -9.52 -15.97 -23.66
C GLN A 419 -9.07 -14.93 -24.70
N MET A 420 -8.08 -14.12 -24.32
CA MET A 420 -7.58 -13.04 -25.17
C MET A 420 -6.07 -12.86 -25.01
N LEU A 421 -5.41 -12.35 -26.06
CA LEU A 421 -4.04 -11.86 -26.00
C LEU A 421 -4.02 -10.56 -25.17
N LEU A 422 -3.05 -10.43 -24.26
CA LEU A 422 -2.89 -9.28 -23.34
C LEU A 422 -4.20 -8.95 -22.61
N PRO A 423 -4.79 -9.89 -21.82
CA PRO A 423 -6.11 -9.68 -21.22
C PRO A 423 -6.05 -8.54 -20.19
N ARG A 424 -6.77 -7.43 -20.46
CA ARG A 424 -6.85 -6.26 -19.55
C ARG A 424 -8.16 -6.26 -18.77
N VAL A 425 -9.23 -6.71 -19.42
CA VAL A 425 -10.59 -6.80 -18.86
C VAL A 425 -10.85 -8.21 -18.29
N TYR A 426 -10.06 -8.60 -17.30
CA TYR A 426 -9.97 -9.99 -16.81
C TYR A 426 -10.75 -10.26 -15.53
N SER A 427 -11.04 -9.23 -14.73
CA SER A 427 -11.60 -9.42 -13.39
C SER A 427 -13.09 -9.79 -13.44
N GLY A 428 -13.44 -10.95 -12.88
CA GLY A 428 -14.81 -11.45 -12.74
C GLY A 428 -15.58 -10.91 -11.54
N THR A 429 -15.06 -9.95 -10.79
CA THR A 429 -15.76 -9.31 -9.69
C THR A 429 -16.96 -8.52 -10.22
N PRO A 430 -18.19 -8.68 -9.71
CA PRO A 430 -19.38 -8.01 -10.24
C PRO A 430 -19.25 -6.50 -10.41
N GLN A 431 -18.66 -5.82 -9.44
CA GLN A 431 -18.39 -4.38 -9.50
C GLN A 431 -17.42 -4.02 -10.63
N HIS A 432 -16.37 -4.83 -10.86
CA HIS A 432 -15.41 -4.59 -11.95
C HIS A 432 -16.04 -4.83 -13.31
N ILE A 433 -16.91 -5.83 -13.43
CA ILE A 433 -17.65 -6.11 -14.67
C ILE A 433 -18.49 -4.89 -15.04
N GLN A 434 -19.28 -4.39 -14.10
CA GLN A 434 -20.11 -3.20 -14.32
C GLN A 434 -19.26 -2.00 -14.77
N LEU A 435 -18.11 -1.76 -14.13
CA LEU A 435 -17.20 -0.67 -14.49
C LEU A 435 -16.57 -0.86 -15.88
N TYR A 436 -16.20 -2.10 -16.26
CA TYR A 436 -15.72 -2.37 -17.63
C TYR A 436 -16.79 -2.05 -18.67
N GLU A 437 -18.03 -2.52 -18.44
CA GLU A 437 -19.16 -2.29 -19.34
C GLU A 437 -19.46 -0.79 -19.49
N GLU A 438 -19.48 -0.05 -18.37
CA GLU A 438 -19.68 1.40 -18.36
C GLU A 438 -18.56 2.16 -19.08
N MET A 439 -17.28 1.89 -18.76
CA MET A 439 -16.12 2.57 -19.35
C MET A 439 -15.97 2.30 -20.86
N LEU A 440 -16.40 1.14 -21.31
CA LEU A 440 -16.28 0.70 -22.70
C LEU A 440 -17.56 0.91 -23.52
N GLY A 441 -18.68 1.21 -22.83
CA GLY A 441 -19.99 1.39 -23.47
C GLY A 441 -20.58 0.07 -23.99
N LEU A 442 -20.32 -1.04 -23.27
CA LEU A 442 -20.81 -2.37 -23.60
C LEU A 442 -22.15 -2.62 -22.92
N ALA A 443 -22.98 -3.46 -23.53
CA ALA A 443 -24.18 -3.96 -22.89
C ALA A 443 -23.86 -4.98 -21.79
N ALA A 444 -24.76 -5.16 -20.83
CA ALA A 444 -24.54 -6.10 -19.73
C ALA A 444 -24.28 -7.53 -20.24
N GLY A 445 -23.16 -8.13 -19.87
CA GLY A 445 -22.73 -9.45 -20.33
C GLY A 445 -22.18 -9.51 -21.75
N GLU A 446 -22.03 -8.37 -22.42
CA GLU A 446 -21.45 -8.31 -23.76
C GLU A 446 -19.98 -8.67 -23.73
N LYS A 447 -19.55 -9.52 -24.68
CA LYS A 447 -18.17 -9.95 -24.80
C LYS A 447 -17.31 -8.80 -25.37
N PRO A 448 -16.28 -8.34 -24.63
CA PRO A 448 -15.40 -7.30 -25.13
C PRO A 448 -14.58 -7.78 -26.32
N SER A 449 -14.42 -6.91 -27.32
CA SER A 449 -13.51 -7.13 -28.44
C SER A 449 -12.04 -6.88 -28.02
N PHE A 450 -11.10 -7.30 -28.85
CA PHE A 450 -9.68 -6.96 -28.64
C PHE A 450 -9.44 -5.44 -28.71
N GLY A 451 -10.22 -4.72 -29.52
CA GLY A 451 -10.21 -3.25 -29.56
C GLY A 451 -10.63 -2.62 -28.24
N ASP A 452 -11.69 -3.13 -27.59
CA ASP A 452 -12.15 -2.67 -26.29
C ASP A 452 -11.11 -2.93 -25.19
N ASN A 453 -10.51 -4.12 -25.24
CA ASN A 453 -9.41 -4.49 -24.33
C ASN A 453 -8.22 -3.52 -24.45
N LEU A 454 -7.79 -3.16 -25.67
CA LEU A 454 -6.75 -2.16 -25.88
C LEU A 454 -7.23 -0.75 -25.49
N ARG A 455 -8.48 -0.39 -25.76
CA ARG A 455 -9.06 0.87 -25.35
C ARG A 455 -8.97 1.03 -23.83
N PHE A 456 -9.35 0.01 -23.05
CA PHE A 456 -9.20 0.02 -21.61
C PHE A 456 -7.73 0.22 -21.19
N MET A 457 -6.78 -0.50 -21.82
CA MET A 457 -5.35 -0.33 -21.53
C MET A 457 -4.88 1.11 -21.73
N PHE A 458 -5.20 1.73 -22.86
CA PHE A 458 -4.70 3.07 -23.18
C PHE A 458 -5.43 4.17 -22.44
N THR A 459 -6.77 4.09 -22.32
CA THR A 459 -7.55 5.17 -21.69
C THR A 459 -7.52 5.09 -20.17
N HIS A 460 -7.74 3.90 -19.61
CA HIS A 460 -7.79 3.72 -18.15
C HIS A 460 -6.40 3.42 -17.57
N GLN A 461 -5.76 2.31 -17.96
CA GLN A 461 -4.51 1.90 -17.30
C GLN A 461 -3.35 2.86 -17.57
N MET A 462 -3.11 3.28 -18.83
CA MET A 462 -2.05 4.22 -19.16
C MET A 462 -2.47 5.68 -18.96
N GLY A 463 -3.70 6.05 -19.31
CA GLY A 463 -4.22 7.41 -19.19
C GLY A 463 -4.53 7.78 -17.75
N HIS A 464 -5.52 7.10 -17.17
CA HIS A 464 -5.99 7.42 -15.81
C HIS A 464 -5.02 6.95 -14.72
N MET A 465 -4.54 5.70 -14.76
CA MET A 465 -3.73 5.12 -13.70
C MET A 465 -2.24 5.48 -13.77
N TYR A 466 -1.72 6.07 -14.86
CA TYR A 466 -0.31 6.47 -14.95
C TYR A 466 -0.14 7.94 -15.34
N MET A 467 -0.69 8.36 -16.50
CA MET A 467 -0.46 9.72 -16.99
C MET A 467 -1.05 10.78 -16.06
N ARG A 468 -2.20 10.50 -15.44
CA ARG A 468 -2.80 11.37 -14.42
C ARG A 468 -1.85 11.57 -13.24
N TYR A 469 -1.25 10.49 -12.70
CA TYR A 469 -0.26 10.58 -11.62
C TYR A 469 1.01 11.32 -12.03
N PHE A 470 1.49 11.10 -13.25
CA PHE A 470 2.61 11.84 -13.80
C PHE A 470 2.32 13.34 -13.85
N LEU A 471 1.14 13.72 -14.31
CA LEU A 471 0.74 15.11 -14.39
C LEU A 471 0.47 15.74 -13.01
N TRP A 472 0.03 14.97 -12.01
CA TRP A 472 -0.07 15.46 -10.63
C TRP A 472 1.26 16.00 -10.13
N ASN A 473 2.34 15.31 -10.42
CA ASN A 473 3.69 15.71 -9.97
C ASN A 473 4.27 16.91 -10.72
N PHE A 474 3.85 17.16 -11.99
CA PHE A 474 4.55 18.11 -12.87
C PHE A 474 3.66 19.19 -13.48
N VAL A 475 2.34 19.11 -13.33
CA VAL A 475 1.37 20.14 -13.75
C VAL A 475 0.57 20.65 -12.57
N GLY A 476 0.02 19.74 -11.78
CA GLY A 476 -0.75 20.03 -10.59
C GLY A 476 -1.90 19.07 -10.38
N ARG A 477 -2.33 18.92 -9.12
CA ARG A 477 -3.38 18.03 -8.67
C ARG A 477 -4.65 18.81 -8.34
N GLU A 478 -5.81 18.30 -8.69
CA GLU A 478 -7.09 18.99 -8.45
C GLU A 478 -7.54 18.88 -6.99
N SER A 479 -7.37 17.72 -6.36
CA SER A 479 -7.67 17.46 -4.96
C SER A 479 -7.08 16.13 -4.50
N ASP A 480 -7.22 15.79 -3.23
CA ASP A 480 -6.87 14.49 -2.65
C ASP A 480 -8.05 13.50 -2.58
N VAL A 481 -9.17 13.81 -3.19
CA VAL A 481 -10.27 12.85 -3.36
C VAL A 481 -9.83 11.78 -4.36
N GLN A 482 -10.20 10.52 -4.12
CA GLN A 482 -9.87 9.43 -5.01
C GLN A 482 -10.39 9.70 -6.43
N ASP A 483 -9.60 9.34 -7.43
CA ASP A 483 -9.83 9.59 -8.85
C ASP A 483 -9.81 11.07 -9.27
N ALA A 484 -9.38 11.99 -8.39
CA ALA A 484 -9.25 13.40 -8.72
C ALA A 484 -8.39 13.64 -9.96
N GLY A 485 -8.74 14.65 -10.72
CA GLY A 485 -8.07 15.00 -11.96
C GLY A 485 -6.78 15.79 -11.79
N VAL A 486 -6.28 16.25 -12.92
CA VAL A 486 -5.22 17.26 -13.02
C VAL A 486 -5.86 18.63 -13.10
N ILE A 487 -5.19 19.67 -12.62
CA ILE A 487 -5.67 21.05 -12.75
C ILE A 487 -6.08 21.35 -14.19
N ASP A 488 -7.35 21.67 -14.36
CA ASP A 488 -7.92 22.04 -15.65
C ASP A 488 -8.15 23.56 -15.73
N TYR A 489 -7.32 24.25 -16.49
CA TYR A 489 -7.40 25.70 -16.69
C TYR A 489 -8.53 26.12 -17.63
N THR A 490 -9.21 25.19 -18.26
CA THR A 490 -10.32 25.49 -19.16
C THR A 490 -11.68 25.55 -18.47
N ARG A 491 -11.78 25.06 -17.24
CA ARG A 491 -12.99 25.12 -16.42
C ARG A 491 -13.30 26.56 -16.02
N LYS A 492 -14.57 26.93 -16.09
CA LYS A 492 -15.07 28.27 -15.78
C LYS A 492 -16.00 28.25 -14.57
N GLY A 493 -16.03 29.36 -13.85
CA GLY A 493 -16.87 29.55 -12.69
C GLY A 493 -16.06 29.64 -11.39
N GLU A 494 -16.72 30.05 -10.32
CA GLU A 494 -16.14 30.06 -8.98
C GLU A 494 -16.12 28.63 -8.44
N LEU A 495 -14.94 28.18 -8.01
CA LEU A 495 -14.76 26.82 -7.50
C LEU A 495 -15.62 26.58 -6.25
N PRO A 496 -16.20 25.37 -6.10
CA PRO A 496 -16.85 24.97 -4.85
C PRO A 496 -15.92 25.15 -3.65
N GLU A 497 -16.48 25.57 -2.52
CA GLU A 497 -15.70 25.87 -1.31
C GLU A 497 -14.78 24.73 -0.88
N LEU A 498 -15.27 23.48 -0.89
CA LEU A 498 -14.48 22.31 -0.51
C LEU A 498 -13.31 22.05 -1.47
N LEU A 499 -13.52 22.29 -2.77
CA LEU A 499 -12.46 22.13 -3.77
C LEU A 499 -11.46 23.29 -3.71
N ALA A 500 -11.93 24.52 -3.52
CA ALA A 500 -11.08 25.71 -3.41
C ALA A 500 -10.17 25.68 -2.17
N ASN A 501 -10.68 25.13 -1.07
CA ASN A 501 -9.99 25.02 0.21
C ASN A 501 -9.27 23.66 0.41
N ASN A 502 -9.31 22.77 -0.59
CA ASN A 502 -8.59 21.49 -0.51
C ASN A 502 -7.09 21.74 -0.54
N LYS A 503 -6.38 21.33 0.51
CA LYS A 503 -4.94 21.57 0.65
C LYS A 503 -4.10 20.91 -0.44
N ALA A 504 -4.55 19.76 -0.96
CA ALA A 504 -3.89 19.05 -2.05
C ALA A 504 -4.26 19.58 -3.45
N ARG A 505 -4.99 20.72 -3.53
CA ARG A 505 -5.20 21.42 -4.78
C ARG A 505 -3.96 22.24 -5.14
N ASN A 506 -2.99 21.61 -5.76
CA ASN A 506 -1.68 22.14 -6.05
C ASN A 506 -1.54 22.53 -7.52
N ASN A 507 -1.04 23.74 -7.82
CA ASN A 507 -0.89 24.24 -9.18
C ASN A 507 0.56 24.66 -9.45
N TYR A 508 1.22 23.92 -10.36
CA TYR A 508 2.62 24.21 -10.73
C TYR A 508 2.77 24.92 -12.07
N PHE A 509 1.67 25.39 -12.68
CA PHE A 509 1.66 26.20 -13.91
C PHE A 509 2.42 25.58 -15.07
N TRP A 510 2.44 24.24 -15.17
CA TRP A 510 3.19 23.48 -16.16
C TRP A 510 4.72 23.66 -16.12
N LEU A 511 5.25 24.45 -15.19
CA LEU A 511 6.66 24.84 -15.17
C LEU A 511 7.61 23.65 -15.02
N PRO A 512 7.37 22.66 -14.10
CA PRO A 512 8.19 21.47 -14.02
C PRO A 512 8.14 20.64 -15.30
N LEU A 513 6.95 20.48 -15.91
CA LEU A 513 6.77 19.73 -17.15
C LEU A 513 7.53 20.35 -18.30
N ILE A 514 7.40 21.67 -18.51
CA ILE A 514 8.10 22.40 -19.58
C ILE A 514 9.62 22.27 -19.42
N LEU A 515 10.12 22.47 -18.20
CA LEU A 515 11.55 22.38 -17.92
C LEU A 515 12.09 20.95 -18.15
N GLY A 516 11.33 19.92 -17.75
CA GLY A 516 11.67 18.52 -18.01
C GLY A 516 11.71 18.18 -19.49
N LEU A 517 10.73 18.66 -20.26
CA LEU A 517 10.73 18.50 -21.73
C LEU A 517 11.89 19.22 -22.40
N MET A 518 12.30 20.39 -21.90
CA MET A 518 13.49 21.07 -22.38
C MET A 518 14.77 20.24 -22.18
N GLY A 519 14.90 19.60 -20.99
CA GLY A 519 16.02 18.69 -20.71
C GLY A 519 16.00 17.42 -21.56
N PHE A 520 14.83 16.85 -21.78
CA PHE A 520 14.62 15.73 -22.68
C PHE A 520 15.12 16.07 -24.11
N ILE A 521 14.70 17.22 -24.67
CA ILE A 521 15.13 17.68 -25.98
C ILE A 521 16.65 17.89 -26.04
N LEU A 522 17.26 18.41 -24.96
CA LEU A 522 18.70 18.57 -24.88
C LEU A 522 19.44 17.23 -25.01
N LEU A 523 18.97 16.20 -24.32
CA LEU A 523 19.55 14.86 -24.38
C LEU A 523 19.43 14.25 -25.78
N VAL A 524 18.26 14.34 -26.41
CA VAL A 524 18.04 13.88 -27.79
C VAL A 524 19.07 14.49 -28.74
N ARG A 525 19.35 15.78 -28.57
CA ARG A 525 20.26 16.53 -29.47
C ARG A 525 21.74 16.30 -29.19
N LYS A 526 22.14 16.04 -27.98
CA LYS A 526 23.56 16.11 -27.55
C LYS A 526 24.12 14.87 -26.84
N ALA A 527 23.29 13.98 -26.38
CA ALA A 527 23.74 12.83 -25.62
C ALA A 527 22.84 11.60 -25.85
N GLU A 528 22.84 11.07 -27.07
CA GLU A 528 21.98 10.00 -27.54
C GLU A 528 22.03 8.77 -26.63
N LYS A 529 23.22 8.35 -26.16
CA LYS A 529 23.37 7.18 -25.29
C LYS A 529 22.67 7.39 -23.94
N ASP A 530 22.85 8.57 -23.32
CA ASP A 530 22.22 8.93 -22.06
C ASP A 530 20.71 9.16 -22.24
N PHE A 531 20.30 9.70 -23.40
CA PHE A 531 18.89 9.78 -23.80
C PHE A 531 18.24 8.40 -23.83
N LEU A 532 18.80 7.46 -24.58
CA LEU A 532 18.26 6.09 -24.69
C LEU A 532 18.19 5.41 -23.32
N THR A 533 19.23 5.55 -22.51
CA THR A 533 19.30 4.92 -21.19
C THR A 533 18.28 5.50 -20.23
N THR A 534 18.20 6.83 -20.08
CA THR A 534 17.27 7.47 -19.13
C THR A 534 15.82 7.34 -19.58
N THR A 535 15.56 7.38 -20.90
CA THR A 535 14.22 7.14 -21.46
C THR A 535 13.78 5.70 -21.24
N LEU A 536 14.68 4.73 -21.43
CA LEU A 536 14.38 3.33 -21.16
C LEU A 536 14.04 3.14 -19.68
N MET A 537 14.81 3.72 -18.75
CA MET A 537 14.52 3.67 -17.32
C MET A 537 13.17 4.30 -16.99
N PHE A 538 12.88 5.48 -17.57
CA PHE A 538 11.58 6.15 -17.42
C PHE A 538 10.43 5.24 -17.88
N LEU A 539 10.55 4.60 -19.04
CA LEU A 539 9.51 3.72 -19.59
C LEU A 539 9.37 2.43 -18.79
N LEU A 540 10.47 1.81 -18.36
CA LEU A 540 10.44 0.57 -17.59
C LEU A 540 9.83 0.77 -16.20
N THR A 541 10.18 1.87 -15.52
CA THR A 541 9.64 2.17 -14.18
C THR A 541 8.28 2.88 -14.20
N GLY A 542 7.74 3.16 -15.38
CA GLY A 542 6.43 3.75 -15.63
C GLY A 542 5.52 2.83 -16.42
N LEU A 543 5.44 3.06 -17.75
CA LEU A 543 4.50 2.35 -18.63
C LEU A 543 4.66 0.83 -18.65
N ALA A 544 5.88 0.31 -18.53
CA ALA A 544 6.07 -1.14 -18.45
C ALA A 544 5.50 -1.74 -17.16
N LEU A 545 5.57 -1.01 -16.04
CA LEU A 545 4.91 -1.42 -14.80
C LEU A 545 3.39 -1.40 -14.93
N VAL A 546 2.79 -0.44 -15.63
CA VAL A 546 1.34 -0.44 -15.91
C VAL A 546 0.92 -1.74 -16.60
N VAL A 547 1.67 -2.13 -17.63
CA VAL A 547 1.42 -3.38 -18.37
C VAL A 547 1.61 -4.61 -17.49
N PHE A 548 2.63 -4.63 -16.65
CA PHE A 548 2.96 -5.74 -15.76
C PHE A 548 1.94 -5.90 -14.62
N LEU A 549 1.55 -4.81 -13.97
CA LEU A 549 0.60 -4.83 -12.85
C LEU A 549 -0.81 -5.20 -13.27
N ASN A 550 -1.20 -4.85 -14.48
CA ASN A 550 -2.53 -5.13 -15.02
C ASN A 550 -3.66 -4.79 -14.05
N SER A 551 -3.68 -3.53 -13.55
CA SER A 551 -4.65 -3.09 -12.55
C SER A 551 -6.10 -3.21 -13.05
N PRO A 552 -7.04 -3.62 -12.17
CA PRO A 552 -8.47 -3.66 -12.47
C PRO A 552 -9.04 -2.23 -12.63
N PRO A 553 -10.35 -2.08 -12.96
CA PRO A 553 -10.94 -0.76 -13.19
C PRO A 553 -11.08 0.10 -11.93
N SER A 554 -11.02 -0.49 -10.75
CA SER A 554 -10.96 0.24 -9.47
C SER A 554 -9.94 -0.38 -8.52
N GLU A 555 -9.30 0.47 -7.75
CA GLU A 555 -8.32 0.12 -6.73
C GLU A 555 -8.75 0.71 -5.39
N PRO A 556 -8.41 0.10 -4.26
CA PRO A 556 -8.83 0.60 -2.94
C PRO A 556 -8.18 1.91 -2.52
N ARG A 557 -7.09 2.32 -3.19
CA ARG A 557 -6.38 3.60 -3.01
C ARG A 557 -5.67 4.02 -4.29
N GLU A 558 -5.25 5.26 -4.37
CA GLU A 558 -4.36 5.75 -5.42
C GLU A 558 -3.02 5.00 -5.41
N ARG A 559 -2.46 4.71 -6.59
CA ARG A 559 -1.27 3.87 -6.79
C ARG A 559 -0.08 4.65 -7.37
N ASP A 560 -0.04 5.96 -7.24
CA ASP A 560 0.99 6.85 -7.76
C ASP A 560 2.41 6.51 -7.27
N TYR A 561 2.54 6.07 -6.02
CA TYR A 561 3.80 5.66 -5.41
C TYR A 561 4.53 4.51 -6.13
N ILE A 562 3.83 3.68 -6.89
CA ILE A 562 4.44 2.60 -7.69
C ILE A 562 5.31 3.18 -8.81
N TYR A 563 4.94 4.34 -9.34
CA TYR A 563 5.58 5.00 -10.48
C TYR A 563 6.64 6.04 -10.09
N VAL A 564 6.96 6.17 -8.81
CA VAL A 564 7.94 7.14 -8.28
C VAL A 564 9.30 7.03 -8.97
N GLY A 565 9.70 5.84 -9.44
CA GLY A 565 10.90 5.63 -10.24
C GLY A 565 10.85 6.36 -11.58
N SER A 566 9.72 6.35 -12.28
CA SER A 566 9.53 7.09 -13.53
C SER A 566 9.64 8.60 -13.28
N PHE A 567 9.06 9.09 -12.21
CA PHE A 567 9.14 10.51 -11.81
C PHE A 567 10.57 10.93 -11.45
N TYR A 568 11.38 10.02 -10.87
CA TYR A 568 12.80 10.22 -10.64
C TYR A 568 13.55 10.52 -11.96
N PHE A 569 13.33 9.74 -13.02
CA PHE A 569 13.99 9.94 -14.30
C PHE A 569 13.52 11.22 -14.99
N PHE A 570 12.25 11.59 -14.85
CA PHE A 570 11.78 12.89 -15.31
C PHE A 570 12.42 14.06 -14.55
N GLY A 571 12.63 13.92 -13.25
CA GLY A 571 13.37 14.87 -12.43
C GLY A 571 14.81 15.09 -12.90
N LEU A 572 15.50 14.04 -13.41
CA LEU A 572 16.81 14.22 -14.07
C LEU A 572 16.70 15.15 -15.28
N TRP A 573 15.63 14.99 -16.08
CA TRP A 573 15.41 15.86 -17.25
C TRP A 573 15.06 17.29 -16.84
N ILE A 574 14.33 17.50 -15.73
CA ILE A 574 14.11 18.85 -15.17
C ILE A 574 15.43 19.54 -14.88
N GLY A 575 16.38 18.85 -14.25
CA GLY A 575 17.72 19.39 -14.01
C GLY A 575 18.44 19.75 -15.31
N LEU A 576 18.43 18.88 -16.31
CA LEU A 576 19.07 19.13 -17.61
C LEU A 576 18.37 20.25 -18.38
N GLY A 577 17.11 20.56 -18.12
CA GLY A 577 16.38 21.69 -18.66
C GLY A 577 17.02 23.04 -18.34
N VAL A 578 17.68 23.17 -17.18
CA VAL A 578 18.47 24.36 -16.81
C VAL A 578 19.58 24.59 -17.81
N MET A 579 20.26 23.52 -18.24
CA MET A 579 21.31 23.60 -19.25
C MET A 579 20.76 24.01 -20.62
N GLN A 580 19.59 23.50 -21.01
CA GLN A 580 18.92 23.89 -22.25
C GLN A 580 18.51 25.36 -22.21
N LEU A 581 17.99 25.84 -21.10
CA LEU A 581 17.65 27.25 -20.90
C LEU A 581 18.90 28.12 -20.99
N ALA A 582 20.03 27.75 -20.38
CA ALA A 582 21.30 28.45 -20.47
C ALA A 582 21.79 28.51 -21.91
N GLU A 583 21.66 27.44 -22.71
CA GLU A 583 22.02 27.43 -24.12
C GLU A 583 21.16 28.42 -24.92
N LEU A 584 19.86 28.49 -24.65
CA LEU A 584 18.95 29.44 -25.30
C LEU A 584 19.30 30.89 -24.93
N LEU A 585 19.53 31.17 -23.66
CA LEU A 585 19.88 32.50 -23.15
C LEU A 585 21.25 32.94 -23.69
N GLY A 586 22.18 32.02 -23.92
CA GLY A 586 23.51 32.28 -24.49
C GLY A 586 23.50 32.88 -25.90
N LYS A 587 22.36 32.80 -26.61
CA LYS A 587 22.15 33.49 -27.88
C LYS A 587 22.06 35.01 -27.70
N PHE A 588 21.58 35.47 -26.58
CA PHE A 588 21.33 36.86 -26.24
C PHE A 588 22.36 37.42 -25.24
N ILE A 589 22.76 36.64 -24.24
CA ILE A 589 23.70 36.99 -23.19
C ILE A 589 25.07 36.39 -23.50
N LYS A 590 26.03 37.24 -23.87
CA LYS A 590 27.37 36.79 -24.32
C LYS A 590 28.27 36.26 -23.18
N ASN A 591 28.01 36.65 -21.93
CA ASN A 591 28.81 36.21 -20.80
C ASN A 591 28.29 34.86 -20.27
N PRO A 592 29.04 33.75 -20.40
CA PRO A 592 28.57 32.43 -19.98
C PRO A 592 28.29 32.30 -18.49
N MET A 593 28.98 33.08 -17.64
CA MET A 593 28.75 33.07 -16.20
C MET A 593 27.40 33.71 -15.84
N VAL A 594 27.10 34.86 -16.49
CA VAL A 594 25.80 35.52 -16.31
C VAL A 594 24.67 34.64 -16.84
N THR A 595 24.87 34.00 -17.99
CA THR A 595 23.90 33.08 -18.59
C THR A 595 23.59 31.92 -17.66
N GLY A 596 24.62 31.27 -17.11
CA GLY A 596 24.44 30.17 -16.17
C GLY A 596 23.75 30.59 -14.87
N ALA A 597 24.11 31.75 -14.33
CA ALA A 597 23.46 32.30 -13.12
C ALA A 597 21.98 32.63 -13.38
N VAL A 598 21.68 33.34 -14.49
CA VAL A 598 20.26 33.67 -14.83
C VAL A 598 19.44 32.42 -15.07
N ALA A 599 19.95 31.43 -15.82
CA ALA A 599 19.24 30.18 -16.03
C ALA A 599 18.91 29.47 -14.71
N THR A 600 19.89 29.39 -13.80
CA THR A 600 19.71 28.77 -12.49
C THR A 600 18.68 29.51 -11.62
N VAL A 601 18.78 30.86 -11.56
CA VAL A 601 17.88 31.67 -10.75
C VAL A 601 16.43 31.63 -11.29
N VAL A 602 16.27 31.73 -12.61
CA VAL A 602 14.94 31.65 -13.24
C VAL A 602 14.30 30.29 -13.02
N THR A 603 15.06 29.21 -13.15
CA THR A 603 14.52 27.86 -12.97
C THR A 603 14.34 27.47 -11.50
N ALA A 604 14.93 28.20 -10.54
CA ALA A 604 14.70 28.00 -9.11
C ALA A 604 13.24 28.23 -8.69
N VAL A 605 12.46 28.91 -9.53
CA VAL A 605 11.00 29.03 -9.34
C VAL A 605 10.31 27.65 -9.31
N VAL A 606 10.85 26.65 -10.03
CA VAL A 606 10.24 25.30 -10.08
C VAL A 606 10.25 24.61 -8.70
N PRO A 607 11.40 24.36 -8.06
CA PRO A 607 11.36 23.77 -6.71
C PRO A 607 10.73 24.71 -5.68
N ALA A 608 10.77 26.04 -5.86
CA ALA A 608 10.13 26.99 -4.97
C ALA A 608 8.60 26.90 -5.01
N ILE A 609 7.99 26.77 -6.18
CA ILE A 609 6.54 26.55 -6.30
C ILE A 609 6.16 25.17 -5.73
N LEU A 610 6.92 24.12 -6.04
CA LEU A 610 6.64 22.78 -5.54
C LEU A 610 6.65 22.72 -4.03
N ILE A 611 7.66 23.26 -3.37
CA ILE A 611 7.69 23.28 -1.89
C ILE A 611 6.59 24.17 -1.31
N GLN A 612 6.27 25.30 -1.94
CA GLN A 612 5.23 26.21 -1.46
C GLN A 612 3.83 25.58 -1.56
N GLN A 613 3.53 24.93 -2.68
CA GLN A 613 2.22 24.35 -2.94
C GLN A 613 2.00 23.06 -2.15
N ASN A 614 3.03 22.25 -1.96
CA ASN A 614 2.94 20.92 -1.36
C ASN A 614 3.22 20.90 0.15
N TRP A 615 3.51 22.05 0.79
CA TRP A 615 3.86 22.04 2.20
C TRP A 615 2.70 21.65 3.10
N ASP A 616 1.54 22.22 2.87
CA ASP A 616 0.38 22.12 3.77
C ASP A 616 -0.38 20.80 3.65
N ASP A 617 -0.23 20.08 2.53
CA ASP A 617 -0.77 18.73 2.35
C ASP A 617 0.25 17.62 2.62
N HIS A 618 1.52 17.97 2.86
CA HIS A 618 2.59 17.02 3.24
C HIS A 618 3.06 17.20 4.68
N ASP A 619 2.63 18.24 5.40
CA ASP A 619 2.92 18.41 6.83
C ASP A 619 2.03 17.49 7.68
N ARG A 620 2.64 16.46 8.26
CA ARG A 620 1.95 15.43 9.04
C ARG A 620 2.21 15.53 10.55
N ASN A 621 2.75 16.65 11.03
CA ASN A 621 3.17 16.81 12.42
C ASN A 621 2.05 16.63 13.45
N HIS A 622 0.81 16.99 13.12
CA HIS A 622 -0.34 16.98 14.03
C HIS A 622 -1.31 15.83 13.76
N ARG A 623 -0.92 14.84 12.97
CA ARG A 623 -1.79 13.75 12.54
C ARG A 623 -1.68 12.56 13.47
N TYR A 624 -2.62 12.41 14.42
CA TYR A 624 -2.70 11.30 15.38
C TYR A 624 -3.82 10.32 15.09
N GLN A 625 -4.55 10.54 14.04
CA GLN A 625 -5.86 9.95 13.80
C GLN A 625 -5.82 8.42 13.69
N GLN A 626 -4.79 7.85 13.07
CA GLN A 626 -4.63 6.41 12.93
C GLN A 626 -4.50 5.72 14.31
N VAL A 627 -3.66 6.25 15.18
CA VAL A 627 -3.43 5.71 16.53
C VAL A 627 -4.67 5.92 17.41
N ASP A 628 -5.29 7.11 17.32
CA ASP A 628 -6.50 7.41 18.07
C ASP A 628 -7.67 6.52 17.63
N PHE A 629 -7.84 6.30 16.34
CA PHE A 629 -8.85 5.39 15.79
C PHE A 629 -8.67 3.95 16.33
N ALA A 630 -7.43 3.43 16.30
CA ALA A 630 -7.13 2.11 16.84
C ALA A 630 -7.43 2.00 18.34
N LYS A 631 -6.96 2.99 19.14
CA LYS A 631 -7.23 3.01 20.59
C LYS A 631 -8.71 3.15 20.89
N ASN A 632 -9.45 3.96 20.12
CA ASN A 632 -10.88 4.14 20.26
C ASN A 632 -11.67 2.87 19.97
N MET A 633 -11.25 2.11 18.96
CA MET A 633 -11.85 0.81 18.65
C MET A 633 -11.61 -0.20 19.77
N LEU A 634 -10.40 -0.29 20.32
CA LEU A 634 -10.08 -1.16 21.45
C LEU A 634 -10.81 -0.72 22.74
N ASN A 635 -10.97 0.59 22.97
CA ASN A 635 -11.71 1.13 24.13
C ASN A 635 -13.21 0.88 24.04
N SER A 636 -13.74 0.65 22.82
CA SER A 636 -15.13 0.20 22.63
C SER A 636 -15.38 -1.23 23.10
N CYS A 637 -14.32 -2.00 23.36
CA CYS A 637 -14.41 -3.41 23.71
C CYS A 637 -14.27 -3.63 25.22
N ALA A 638 -15.08 -4.51 25.77
CA ALA A 638 -14.94 -5.01 27.14
C ALA A 638 -13.62 -5.78 27.32
N LYS A 639 -13.22 -6.02 28.56
CA LYS A 639 -11.99 -6.77 28.88
C LYS A 639 -12.03 -8.19 28.30
N ASN A 640 -10.89 -8.68 27.81
CA ASN A 640 -10.69 -10.00 27.19
C ASN A 640 -11.57 -10.28 25.95
N ALA A 641 -12.01 -9.25 25.25
CA ALA A 641 -12.88 -9.39 24.09
C ALA A 641 -12.18 -10.08 22.89
N ILE A 642 -13.00 -10.65 22.03
CA ILE A 642 -12.67 -11.01 20.66
C ILE A 642 -13.21 -9.88 19.80
N LEU A 643 -12.37 -9.26 18.96
CA LEU A 643 -12.77 -8.20 18.05
C LEU A 643 -12.54 -8.66 16.61
N PHE A 644 -13.62 -8.83 15.85
CA PHE A 644 -13.56 -9.09 14.42
C PHE A 644 -13.35 -7.79 13.64
N THR A 645 -12.34 -7.79 12.77
CA THR A 645 -11.98 -6.68 11.86
C THR A 645 -11.95 -7.16 10.41
N GLY A 646 -12.03 -6.27 9.44
CA GLY A 646 -12.19 -6.64 8.03
C GLY A 646 -10.88 -6.69 7.25
N GLY A 647 -10.28 -5.53 7.01
CA GLY A 647 -9.12 -5.37 6.14
C GLY A 647 -7.90 -4.81 6.86
N ASP A 648 -6.95 -4.31 6.07
CA ASP A 648 -5.66 -3.80 6.55
C ASP A 648 -5.85 -2.55 7.42
N ASN A 649 -6.69 -1.63 6.99
CA ASN A 649 -6.84 -0.31 7.62
C ASN A 649 -7.61 -0.28 8.94
N ASP A 650 -8.35 -1.30 9.27
CA ASP A 650 -8.95 -1.47 10.60
C ASP A 650 -8.19 -2.49 11.46
N THR A 651 -7.22 -3.22 10.89
CA THR A 651 -6.41 -4.23 11.61
C THR A 651 -4.98 -3.74 11.89
N PHE A 652 -4.26 -3.23 10.90
CA PHE A 652 -2.85 -2.83 11.08
C PHE A 652 -2.66 -1.70 12.10
N PRO A 653 -3.56 -0.71 12.20
CA PRO A 653 -3.54 0.23 13.32
C PRO A 653 -3.65 -0.43 14.70
N LEU A 654 -4.50 -1.46 14.84
CA LEU A 654 -4.66 -2.21 16.08
C LEU A 654 -3.40 -3.02 16.41
N TRP A 655 -2.80 -3.68 15.40
CA TRP A 655 -1.53 -4.37 15.58
C TRP A 655 -0.43 -3.41 16.03
N TYR A 656 -0.35 -2.21 15.43
CA TYR A 656 0.63 -1.22 15.84
C TYR A 656 0.49 -0.85 17.34
N VAL A 657 -0.70 -0.49 17.78
CA VAL A 657 -0.88 -0.07 19.19
C VAL A 657 -0.70 -1.22 20.18
N GLN A 658 -1.06 -2.47 19.80
CA GLN A 658 -0.84 -3.64 20.63
C GLN A 658 0.62 -4.07 20.65
N GLU A 659 1.28 -4.15 19.49
CA GLU A 659 2.64 -4.66 19.38
C GLU A 659 3.69 -3.64 19.81
N VAL A 660 3.49 -2.36 19.54
CA VAL A 660 4.47 -1.31 19.85
C VAL A 660 4.18 -0.67 21.20
N GLU A 661 2.95 -0.22 21.43
CA GLU A 661 2.61 0.53 22.63
C GLU A 661 2.10 -0.37 23.77
N GLY A 662 1.88 -1.67 23.53
CA GLY A 662 1.34 -2.60 24.55
C GLY A 662 -0.08 -2.29 24.99
N TYR A 663 -0.86 -1.60 24.12
CA TYR A 663 -2.19 -1.09 24.47
C TYR A 663 -3.27 -2.15 24.29
N ARG A 664 -4.07 -2.42 25.38
CA ARG A 664 -5.20 -3.37 25.33
C ARG A 664 -4.85 -4.73 24.70
N THR A 665 -3.71 -5.32 25.07
CA THR A 665 -3.27 -6.66 24.64
C THR A 665 -4.14 -7.80 25.19
N ASP A 666 -5.12 -7.47 26.03
CA ASP A 666 -6.19 -8.37 26.47
C ASP A 666 -7.24 -8.63 25.38
N VAL A 667 -7.42 -7.70 24.43
CA VAL A 667 -8.37 -7.84 23.32
C VAL A 667 -7.72 -8.62 22.16
N ARG A 668 -8.39 -9.69 21.72
CA ARG A 668 -7.92 -10.47 20.56
C ARG A 668 -8.47 -9.90 19.28
N VAL A 669 -7.62 -9.24 18.51
CA VAL A 669 -7.95 -8.80 17.16
C VAL A 669 -7.95 -10.01 16.23
N CYS A 670 -9.02 -10.20 15.47
CA CYS A 670 -9.22 -11.29 14.52
C CYS A 670 -9.66 -10.73 13.17
N ASN A 671 -8.72 -10.69 12.22
CA ASN A 671 -8.97 -10.19 10.86
C ASN A 671 -9.71 -11.24 10.04
N LEU A 672 -10.88 -10.90 9.52
CA LEU A 672 -11.75 -11.80 8.76
C LEU A 672 -11.19 -12.12 7.36
N SER A 673 -10.45 -11.21 6.75
CA SER A 673 -9.80 -11.46 5.46
C SER A 673 -8.71 -12.53 5.57
N LEU A 674 -7.99 -12.57 6.71
CA LEU A 674 -6.97 -13.58 6.99
C LEU A 674 -7.57 -14.86 7.58
N LEU A 675 -8.75 -14.83 8.18
CA LEU A 675 -9.39 -15.97 8.85
C LEU A 675 -9.79 -17.11 7.88
N GLY A 676 -9.72 -16.87 6.57
CA GLY A 676 -9.82 -17.92 5.55
C GLY A 676 -8.55 -18.77 5.38
N THR A 677 -7.41 -18.36 5.96
CA THR A 677 -6.13 -19.05 5.80
C THR A 677 -5.82 -19.96 6.98
N ASP A 678 -5.27 -21.13 6.71
CA ASP A 678 -4.97 -22.13 7.74
C ASP A 678 -3.91 -21.65 8.75
N TRP A 679 -2.89 -20.94 8.29
CA TRP A 679 -1.83 -20.41 9.15
C TRP A 679 -2.37 -19.38 10.16
N TYR A 680 -3.31 -18.52 9.75
CA TYR A 680 -3.90 -17.51 10.64
C TYR A 680 -4.85 -18.12 11.65
N ILE A 681 -5.65 -19.11 11.24
CA ILE A 681 -6.50 -19.88 12.17
C ILE A 681 -5.63 -20.58 13.22
N ASP A 682 -4.50 -21.17 12.83
CA ASP A 682 -3.56 -21.77 13.79
C ASP A 682 -2.95 -20.75 14.75
N GLN A 683 -2.67 -19.54 14.26
CA GLN A 683 -2.20 -18.43 15.10
C GLN A 683 -3.30 -18.01 16.10
N MET A 684 -4.56 -17.99 15.70
CA MET A 684 -5.68 -17.66 16.58
C MET A 684 -5.90 -18.72 17.69
N LYS A 685 -5.48 -19.96 17.47
CA LYS A 685 -5.52 -21.05 18.47
C LYS A 685 -4.42 -20.96 19.54
N ARG A 686 -3.56 -19.95 19.49
CA ARG A 686 -2.47 -19.73 20.45
C ARG A 686 -2.77 -18.56 21.38
N LYS A 687 -2.31 -18.65 22.63
CA LYS A 687 -2.30 -17.50 23.54
C LYS A 687 -1.34 -16.44 23.02
N THR A 688 -1.74 -15.17 23.07
CA THR A 688 -0.88 -14.02 22.70
C THR A 688 -1.02 -12.96 23.79
N TYR A 689 0.07 -12.63 24.45
CA TYR A 689 0.09 -11.72 25.61
C TYR A 689 -0.94 -12.15 26.68
N GLU A 690 -1.86 -11.26 27.05
CA GLU A 690 -2.92 -11.51 28.03
C GLU A 690 -4.13 -12.23 27.40
N SER A 691 -4.28 -12.14 26.07
CA SER A 691 -5.39 -12.76 25.35
C SER A 691 -5.20 -14.26 25.20
N GLN A 692 -6.15 -15.03 25.72
CA GLN A 692 -6.19 -16.48 25.56
C GLN A 692 -6.46 -16.90 24.12
N ALA A 693 -6.16 -18.14 23.77
CA ALA A 693 -6.53 -18.78 22.52
C ALA A 693 -8.02 -18.57 22.23
N LEU A 694 -8.37 -18.39 20.94
CA LEU A 694 -9.77 -18.30 20.55
C LEU A 694 -10.48 -19.65 20.75
N PRO A 695 -11.76 -19.64 21.15
CA PRO A 695 -12.53 -20.85 21.39
C PRO A 695 -12.95 -21.51 20.06
N LEU A 696 -12.13 -22.41 19.56
CA LEU A 696 -12.35 -23.13 18.31
C LEU A 696 -12.38 -24.62 18.56
N SER A 697 -13.41 -25.31 18.06
CA SER A 697 -13.59 -26.76 18.20
C SER A 697 -13.11 -27.53 16.96
N LEU A 698 -13.15 -26.92 15.78
CA LEU A 698 -12.78 -27.53 14.52
C LEU A 698 -11.26 -27.81 14.47
N PRO A 699 -10.85 -29.04 14.14
CA PRO A 699 -9.44 -29.40 14.07
C PRO A 699 -8.75 -28.77 12.85
N LYS A 700 -7.42 -28.64 12.94
CA LYS A 700 -6.59 -28.06 11.87
C LYS A 700 -6.81 -28.73 10.53
N ASP A 701 -6.95 -30.06 10.52
CA ASP A 701 -7.06 -30.83 9.28
C ASP A 701 -8.31 -30.53 8.47
N LEU A 702 -9.39 -30.01 9.08
CA LEU A 702 -10.60 -29.59 8.38
C LEU A 702 -10.54 -28.15 7.86
N LEU A 703 -9.56 -27.36 8.30
CA LEU A 703 -9.43 -25.93 7.99
C LEU A 703 -8.20 -25.63 7.13
N ARG A 704 -7.54 -26.67 6.58
CA ARG A 704 -6.41 -26.51 5.64
C ARG A 704 -6.83 -25.81 4.36
N GLU A 705 -5.84 -25.27 3.65
CA GLU A 705 -6.02 -24.73 2.30
C GLU A 705 -6.73 -25.77 1.39
N GLY A 706 -7.76 -25.36 0.66
CA GLY A 706 -8.57 -26.25 -0.21
C GLY A 706 -9.73 -26.96 0.48
N LEU A 707 -9.74 -27.03 1.81
CA LEU A 707 -10.79 -27.73 2.55
C LEU A 707 -11.78 -26.77 3.21
N ASN A 708 -13.09 -27.04 3.03
CA ASN A 708 -14.18 -26.21 3.57
C ASN A 708 -14.03 -24.71 3.23
N GLU A 709 -13.48 -24.38 2.06
CA GLU A 709 -13.36 -22.98 1.59
C GLU A 709 -14.75 -22.34 1.49
N GLN A 710 -15.71 -23.12 1.03
CA GLN A 710 -17.13 -22.79 1.05
C GLN A 710 -17.95 -24.03 1.38
N VAL A 711 -18.80 -23.93 2.40
CA VAL A 711 -19.81 -24.93 2.75
C VAL A 711 -21.10 -24.54 2.05
N MET A 712 -21.41 -25.25 0.96
CA MET A 712 -22.55 -24.95 0.08
C MET A 712 -23.88 -25.22 0.79
N TYR A 713 -24.91 -24.42 0.50
CA TYR A 713 -26.26 -24.68 0.93
C TYR A 713 -26.85 -25.86 0.14
N TYR A 714 -27.34 -26.88 0.86
CA TYR A 714 -28.06 -28.01 0.27
C TYR A 714 -29.15 -28.47 1.23
N GLU A 715 -30.41 -28.10 0.92
CA GLU A 715 -31.55 -28.31 1.81
C GLU A 715 -31.75 -29.80 2.17
N ASN A 716 -31.76 -30.10 3.47
CA ASN A 716 -32.15 -31.41 3.99
C ASN A 716 -33.55 -31.31 4.65
N PRO A 717 -34.59 -31.98 4.10
CA PRO A 717 -35.96 -31.86 4.58
C PRO A 717 -36.11 -32.21 6.07
N ASN A 718 -35.21 -33.05 6.62
CA ASN A 718 -35.30 -33.50 8.03
C ASN A 718 -34.94 -32.41 9.05
N VAL A 719 -34.24 -31.38 8.61
CA VAL A 719 -33.81 -30.24 9.44
C VAL A 719 -34.29 -28.90 8.92
N LYS A 720 -35.34 -28.90 8.11
CA LYS A 720 -35.87 -27.67 7.47
C LYS A 720 -36.25 -26.58 8.48
N ASN A 721 -36.72 -26.96 9.69
CA ASN A 721 -37.12 -26.04 10.74
C ASN A 721 -35.95 -25.41 11.49
N GLY A 722 -34.71 -25.81 11.21
CA GLY A 722 -33.49 -25.29 11.78
C GLY A 722 -32.57 -26.36 12.37
N ILE A 723 -31.30 -26.00 12.53
CA ILE A 723 -30.28 -26.85 13.15
C ILE A 723 -29.62 -26.12 14.29
N ASN A 724 -29.34 -26.84 15.39
CA ASN A 724 -28.54 -26.31 16.49
C ASN A 724 -27.10 -26.09 16.02
N LEU A 725 -26.61 -24.86 16.13
CA LEU A 725 -25.26 -24.49 15.66
C LEU A 725 -24.17 -25.35 16.34
N GLN A 726 -24.28 -25.64 17.63
CA GLN A 726 -23.30 -26.47 18.34
C GLN A 726 -23.28 -27.92 17.80
N GLU A 727 -24.44 -28.47 17.50
CA GLU A 727 -24.57 -29.81 16.89
C GLU A 727 -24.04 -29.80 15.44
N TYR A 728 -24.32 -28.75 14.70
CA TYR A 728 -23.81 -28.60 13.33
C TYR A 728 -22.27 -28.55 13.31
N MET A 729 -21.65 -27.76 14.19
CA MET A 729 -20.17 -27.73 14.32
C MET A 729 -19.64 -29.13 14.72
N LYS A 730 -20.33 -29.86 15.57
CA LYS A 730 -19.96 -31.22 15.92
C LYS A 730 -20.07 -32.18 14.72
N LEU A 731 -21.13 -32.10 13.91
CA LEU A 731 -21.28 -32.91 12.70
C LEU A 731 -20.13 -32.65 11.71
N ILE A 732 -19.75 -31.40 11.49
CA ILE A 732 -18.57 -31.05 10.66
C ILE A 732 -17.30 -31.67 11.27
N LYS A 733 -17.10 -31.49 12.58
CA LYS A 733 -15.90 -31.97 13.28
C LYS A 733 -15.74 -33.49 13.18
N ASP A 734 -16.87 -34.22 13.37
CA ASP A 734 -16.89 -35.68 13.36
C ASP A 734 -16.94 -36.28 11.94
N GLY A 735 -17.01 -35.41 10.91
CA GLY A 735 -17.04 -35.80 9.50
C GLY A 735 -18.30 -36.56 9.13
N SER A 736 -19.45 -36.22 9.73
CA SER A 736 -20.75 -36.94 9.59
C SER A 736 -21.22 -36.95 8.14
N GLU A 737 -21.60 -38.14 7.64
CA GLU A 737 -22.23 -38.31 6.33
C GLU A 737 -23.61 -37.61 6.23
N ALA A 738 -24.26 -37.31 7.35
CA ALA A 738 -25.57 -36.67 7.37
C ALA A 738 -25.61 -35.25 6.78
N ILE A 739 -24.45 -34.60 6.69
CA ILE A 739 -24.29 -33.22 6.15
C ILE A 739 -23.43 -33.18 4.90
N LYS A 740 -23.13 -34.35 4.29
CA LYS A 740 -22.31 -34.42 3.09
C LYS A 740 -23.11 -34.76 1.85
N VAL A 741 -22.66 -34.22 0.73
CA VAL A 741 -23.17 -34.55 -0.60
C VAL A 741 -22.01 -34.89 -1.53
N PRO A 742 -22.20 -35.83 -2.49
CA PRO A 742 -21.19 -36.16 -3.47
C PRO A 742 -21.10 -35.08 -4.55
N LEU A 743 -19.89 -34.72 -4.92
CA LEU A 743 -19.60 -33.94 -6.14
C LEU A 743 -19.55 -34.85 -7.37
N GLN A 744 -19.47 -34.26 -8.55
CA GLN A 744 -19.41 -34.98 -9.83
C GLN A 744 -18.18 -35.91 -9.93
N ASP A 745 -17.11 -35.61 -9.27
CA ASP A 745 -15.89 -36.42 -9.20
C ASP A 745 -15.93 -37.53 -8.13
N GLY A 746 -17.04 -37.67 -7.42
CA GLY A 746 -17.23 -38.66 -6.36
C GLY A 746 -16.70 -38.23 -4.99
N SER A 747 -16.07 -37.07 -4.86
CA SER A 747 -15.66 -36.53 -3.56
C SER A 747 -16.85 -36.08 -2.73
N MET A 748 -16.75 -36.18 -1.40
CA MET A 748 -17.80 -35.79 -0.47
C MET A 748 -17.47 -34.46 0.17
N ILE A 749 -18.38 -33.47 0.04
CA ILE A 749 -18.22 -32.16 0.66
C ILE A 749 -19.25 -31.91 1.75
N ASN A 750 -18.86 -31.16 2.80
CA ASN A 750 -19.80 -30.70 3.81
C ASN A 750 -20.76 -29.66 3.26
N THR A 751 -22.02 -29.71 3.71
CA THR A 751 -23.06 -28.77 3.30
C THR A 751 -23.73 -28.09 4.47
N LEU A 752 -24.35 -26.95 4.22
CA LEU A 752 -25.30 -26.30 5.12
C LEU A 752 -26.69 -26.88 4.84
N PRO A 753 -27.24 -27.72 5.74
CA PRO A 753 -28.46 -28.48 5.44
C PRO A 753 -29.75 -27.65 5.58
N THR A 754 -29.67 -26.46 6.15
CA THR A 754 -30.79 -25.50 6.31
C THR A 754 -30.22 -24.10 6.50
N GLU A 755 -30.92 -23.09 6.00
CA GLU A 755 -30.59 -21.70 6.28
C GLU A 755 -30.85 -21.27 7.71
N ASN A 756 -31.75 -21.99 8.43
CA ASN A 756 -32.20 -21.64 9.77
C ASN A 756 -31.26 -22.23 10.82
N LEU A 757 -30.51 -21.34 11.47
CA LEU A 757 -29.63 -21.70 12.58
C LEU A 757 -30.26 -21.28 13.93
N PHE A 758 -30.09 -22.10 14.96
CA PHE A 758 -30.39 -21.66 16.30
C PHE A 758 -29.30 -22.07 17.30
N LEU A 759 -29.17 -21.27 18.36
CA LEU A 759 -28.17 -21.46 19.41
C LEU A 759 -28.84 -21.44 20.77
N PRO A 760 -28.83 -22.54 21.54
CA PRO A 760 -29.38 -22.58 22.87
C PRO A 760 -28.67 -21.59 23.81
N ILE A 761 -29.44 -20.92 24.65
CA ILE A 761 -28.96 -19.95 25.63
C ILE A 761 -29.25 -20.45 27.03
N ASN A 762 -28.21 -20.58 27.84
CA ASN A 762 -28.35 -20.78 29.27
C ASN A 762 -28.62 -19.43 29.95
N VAL A 763 -29.89 -19.08 30.09
CA VAL A 763 -30.36 -17.78 30.62
C VAL A 763 -29.76 -17.49 32.00
N GLU A 764 -29.71 -18.51 32.91
CA GLU A 764 -29.14 -18.33 34.23
C GLU A 764 -27.64 -18.03 34.20
N ALA A 765 -26.89 -18.71 33.36
CA ALA A 765 -25.47 -18.44 33.18
C ALA A 765 -25.22 -17.04 32.60
N VAL A 766 -26.04 -16.59 31.64
CA VAL A 766 -25.97 -15.27 31.03
C VAL A 766 -26.27 -14.17 32.04
N LYS A 767 -27.32 -14.32 32.85
CA LYS A 767 -27.68 -13.38 33.94
C LYS A 767 -26.57 -13.31 34.97
N LYS A 768 -25.99 -14.45 35.35
CA LYS A 768 -24.88 -14.52 36.30
C LYS A 768 -23.63 -13.84 35.78
N ALA A 769 -23.42 -13.84 34.49
CA ALA A 769 -22.27 -13.14 33.85
C ALA A 769 -22.36 -11.60 33.97
N GLY A 770 -23.56 -11.05 34.24
CA GLY A 770 -23.76 -9.65 34.66
C GLY A 770 -23.48 -8.56 33.60
N PHE A 771 -23.43 -8.89 32.32
CA PHE A 771 -23.17 -7.95 31.25
C PHE A 771 -24.42 -7.42 30.54
N ILE A 772 -25.61 -7.95 30.91
CA ILE A 772 -26.88 -7.50 30.36
C ILE A 772 -27.48 -6.44 31.27
N PRO A 773 -27.90 -5.28 30.76
CA PRO A 773 -28.66 -4.30 31.51
C PRO A 773 -29.95 -4.93 32.08
N LYS A 774 -30.30 -4.61 33.34
CA LYS A 774 -31.46 -5.20 34.03
C LYS A 774 -32.79 -4.98 33.29
N ASP A 775 -32.96 -3.84 32.69
CA ASP A 775 -34.14 -3.46 31.89
C ASP A 775 -34.27 -4.29 30.60
N LEU A 776 -33.18 -4.86 30.11
CA LEU A 776 -33.14 -5.71 28.92
C LEU A 776 -33.18 -7.23 29.21
N GLU A 777 -33.11 -7.63 30.49
CA GLU A 777 -33.17 -9.06 30.87
C GLU A 777 -34.47 -9.75 30.48
N SER A 778 -35.55 -8.99 30.31
CA SER A 778 -36.86 -9.48 29.86
C SER A 778 -36.86 -9.98 28.40
N TYR A 779 -35.90 -9.55 27.59
CA TYR A 779 -35.74 -9.98 26.19
C TYR A 779 -34.92 -11.26 26.05
N LEU A 780 -34.33 -11.78 27.15
CA LEU A 780 -33.62 -13.03 27.10
C LEU A 780 -34.60 -14.20 26.86
N THR A 781 -34.26 -15.01 25.87
CA THR A 781 -34.95 -16.24 25.52
C THR A 781 -34.01 -17.44 25.69
N ASP A 782 -34.56 -18.65 25.68
CA ASP A 782 -33.79 -19.90 25.78
C ASP A 782 -32.97 -20.22 24.50
N GLN A 783 -33.16 -19.43 23.44
CA GLN A 783 -32.38 -19.58 22.20
C GLN A 783 -32.25 -18.28 21.39
N MET A 784 -31.15 -18.17 20.64
CA MET A 784 -31.00 -17.26 19.51
C MET A 784 -31.42 -18.02 18.24
N ALA A 785 -32.13 -17.37 17.30
CA ALA A 785 -32.46 -17.95 16.02
C ALA A 785 -32.32 -16.90 14.89
N TRP A 786 -31.68 -17.28 13.79
CA TRP A 786 -31.48 -16.43 12.62
C TRP A 786 -31.29 -17.25 11.34
N SER A 787 -31.37 -16.60 10.18
CA SER A 787 -31.08 -17.23 8.90
C SER A 787 -29.64 -16.95 8.49
N ALA A 788 -28.86 -17.99 8.17
CA ALA A 788 -27.55 -17.87 7.54
C ALA A 788 -27.64 -17.53 6.03
N GLY A 789 -28.84 -17.57 5.45
CA GLY A 789 -29.04 -17.41 4.00
C GLY A 789 -28.78 -18.69 3.20
N LYS A 790 -29.03 -18.60 1.89
CA LYS A 790 -28.91 -19.73 0.95
C LYS A 790 -27.67 -19.68 0.05
N SER A 791 -26.77 -18.75 0.27
CA SER A 791 -25.51 -18.64 -0.49
C SER A 791 -24.40 -19.60 -0.03
N GLY A 792 -24.64 -20.33 1.07
CA GLY A 792 -23.61 -21.13 1.76
C GLY A 792 -22.80 -20.28 2.74
N ILE A 793 -21.81 -20.90 3.36
CA ILE A 793 -20.95 -20.31 4.40
C ILE A 793 -19.51 -20.38 3.92
N MET A 794 -18.80 -19.24 3.87
CA MET A 794 -17.37 -19.21 3.56
C MET A 794 -16.55 -19.64 4.79
N LYS A 795 -15.32 -20.13 4.58
CA LYS A 795 -14.44 -20.58 5.68
C LYS A 795 -14.28 -19.55 6.82
N PRO A 796 -14.06 -18.25 6.59
CA PRO A 796 -14.04 -17.27 7.68
C PRO A 796 -15.33 -17.24 8.50
N GLU A 797 -16.49 -17.34 7.84
CA GLU A 797 -17.80 -17.35 8.48
C GLU A 797 -18.01 -18.63 9.29
N LEU A 798 -17.56 -19.78 8.75
CA LEU A 798 -17.61 -21.06 9.47
C LEU A 798 -16.80 -21.01 10.76
N VAL A 799 -15.61 -20.43 10.72
CA VAL A 799 -14.73 -20.26 11.87
C VAL A 799 -15.33 -19.27 12.89
N GLN A 800 -15.95 -18.16 12.42
CA GLN A 800 -16.69 -17.25 13.30
C GLN A 800 -17.85 -17.96 14.01
N LEU A 801 -18.64 -18.74 13.27
CA LEU A 801 -19.77 -19.50 13.83
C LEU A 801 -19.31 -20.53 14.87
N ASP A 802 -18.17 -21.21 14.65
CA ASP A 802 -17.58 -22.11 15.65
C ASP A 802 -17.19 -21.34 16.92
N MET A 803 -16.53 -20.18 16.79
CA MET A 803 -16.20 -19.34 17.96
C MET A 803 -17.45 -18.91 18.74
N ILE A 804 -18.52 -18.52 18.06
CA ILE A 804 -19.79 -18.13 18.69
C ILE A 804 -20.41 -19.32 19.39
N ALA A 805 -20.46 -20.50 18.76
CA ALA A 805 -21.00 -21.72 19.32
C ALA A 805 -20.24 -22.16 20.60
N GLN A 806 -18.90 -22.12 20.55
CA GLN A 806 -18.07 -22.50 21.70
C GLN A 806 -18.15 -21.48 22.84
N ASN A 807 -18.25 -20.17 22.51
CA ASN A 807 -18.42 -19.13 23.52
C ASN A 807 -19.78 -19.25 24.24
N ALA A 808 -20.85 -19.56 23.52
CA ALA A 808 -22.16 -19.82 24.08
C ALA A 808 -22.15 -21.08 24.98
N ALA A 809 -21.50 -22.17 24.52
CA ALA A 809 -21.34 -23.40 25.33
C ALA A 809 -20.59 -23.15 26.65
N SER A 810 -19.66 -22.18 26.65
CA SER A 810 -18.92 -21.77 27.85
C SER A 810 -19.66 -20.78 28.75
N GLY A 811 -20.89 -20.39 28.41
CA GLY A 811 -21.72 -19.45 29.16
C GLY A 811 -21.42 -17.97 28.86
N TRP A 812 -21.05 -17.63 27.65
CA TRP A 812 -20.78 -16.26 27.17
C TRP A 812 -19.68 -15.54 27.96
N LYS A 813 -18.67 -16.27 28.40
CA LYS A 813 -17.62 -15.75 29.28
C LYS A 813 -16.71 -14.75 28.59
N ARG A 814 -16.59 -14.81 27.27
CA ARG A 814 -15.71 -13.95 26.48
C ARG A 814 -16.56 -13.06 25.56
N PRO A 815 -16.48 -11.72 25.71
CA PRO A 815 -17.22 -10.81 24.84
C PRO A 815 -16.77 -10.92 23.39
N ILE A 816 -17.73 -10.97 22.46
CA ILE A 816 -17.47 -10.96 21.01
C ILE A 816 -17.94 -9.64 20.44
N TYR A 817 -17.07 -8.99 19.68
CA TYR A 817 -17.32 -7.72 19.03
C TYR A 817 -17.06 -7.79 17.54
N PHE A 818 -17.80 -6.99 16.79
CA PHE A 818 -17.65 -6.75 15.37
C PHE A 818 -17.35 -5.27 15.16
N ALA A 819 -16.27 -4.94 14.45
CA ALA A 819 -15.94 -3.55 14.13
C ALA A 819 -17.05 -2.90 13.28
N THR A 820 -17.34 -1.63 13.51
CA THR A 820 -18.33 -0.89 12.72
C THR A 820 -17.90 -0.65 11.28
N THR A 821 -16.62 -0.86 10.96
CA THR A 821 -16.02 -0.78 9.61
C THR A 821 -16.30 -2.01 8.75
N LEU A 822 -16.82 -3.08 9.32
CA LEU A 822 -17.12 -4.30 8.60
C LEU A 822 -18.27 -4.11 7.59
N PRO A 823 -18.19 -4.74 6.41
CA PRO A 823 -19.31 -4.77 5.48
C PRO A 823 -20.48 -5.57 6.07
N GLN A 824 -21.70 -5.29 5.61
CA GLN A 824 -22.93 -5.90 6.15
C GLN A 824 -22.92 -7.43 6.16
N ALA A 825 -22.34 -8.04 5.13
CA ALA A 825 -22.25 -9.51 5.03
C ALA A 825 -21.45 -10.15 6.17
N SER A 826 -20.43 -9.45 6.70
CA SER A 826 -19.57 -9.97 7.77
C SER A 826 -20.25 -10.10 9.14
N TYR A 827 -21.45 -9.54 9.32
CA TYR A 827 -22.22 -9.65 10.56
C TYR A 827 -23.02 -10.96 10.67
N LEU A 828 -22.88 -11.91 9.73
CA LEU A 828 -23.53 -13.22 9.76
C LEU A 828 -25.07 -13.16 9.90
N ASN A 829 -25.70 -12.09 9.45
CA ASN A 829 -27.13 -11.78 9.69
C ASN A 829 -27.52 -11.65 11.17
N LEU A 830 -26.55 -11.43 12.07
CA LEU A 830 -26.76 -11.30 13.52
C LEU A 830 -26.97 -9.85 13.97
N LYS A 831 -27.21 -8.91 13.07
CA LYS A 831 -27.27 -7.47 13.41
C LYS A 831 -28.34 -7.16 14.48
N GLU A 832 -29.48 -7.83 14.46
CA GLU A 832 -30.54 -7.68 15.46
C GLU A 832 -30.11 -8.09 16.88
N TYR A 833 -29.07 -8.94 17.00
CA TYR A 833 -28.47 -9.37 18.25
C TYR A 833 -27.26 -8.53 18.67
N MET A 834 -27.06 -7.36 18.10
CA MET A 834 -25.89 -6.54 18.39
C MET A 834 -26.21 -5.30 19.20
N GLN A 835 -25.28 -4.93 20.08
CA GLN A 835 -25.32 -3.73 20.88
C GLN A 835 -24.10 -2.87 20.54
N MET A 836 -24.34 -1.63 20.09
CA MET A 836 -23.27 -0.68 19.79
C MET A 836 -22.74 -0.05 21.08
N GLU A 837 -21.39 -0.09 21.27
CA GLU A 837 -20.71 0.43 22.46
C GLU A 837 -19.62 1.47 22.10
N GLY A 838 -19.59 1.96 20.87
CA GLY A 838 -18.61 2.88 20.32
C GLY A 838 -18.28 2.55 18.86
N TYR A 839 -17.03 2.19 18.56
CA TYR A 839 -16.58 1.78 17.23
C TYR A 839 -16.73 0.27 16.99
N ALA A 840 -17.45 -0.43 17.87
CA ALA A 840 -17.70 -1.85 17.74
C ALA A 840 -19.09 -2.23 18.25
N TYR A 841 -19.64 -3.29 17.65
CA TYR A 841 -20.90 -3.92 18.05
C TYR A 841 -20.60 -5.17 18.88
N ARG A 842 -21.12 -5.24 20.09
CA ARG A 842 -21.08 -6.44 20.93
C ARG A 842 -22.18 -7.42 20.54
N LEU A 843 -21.86 -8.69 20.36
CA LEU A 843 -22.85 -9.74 20.17
C LEU A 843 -23.54 -10.06 21.51
N MET A 844 -24.86 -9.92 21.54
CA MET A 844 -25.72 -10.15 22.69
C MET A 844 -26.56 -11.40 22.48
N PRO A 845 -26.86 -12.19 23.53
CA PRO A 845 -27.68 -13.40 23.42
C PRO A 845 -29.18 -13.10 23.39
N PHE A 846 -29.59 -11.91 23.00
CA PHE A 846 -30.97 -11.48 22.88
C PHE A 846 -31.13 -10.42 21.80
N LYS A 847 -32.33 -10.19 21.33
CA LYS A 847 -32.70 -9.08 20.42
C LYS A 847 -33.91 -8.34 20.94
N VAL A 848 -33.98 -7.05 20.64
CA VAL A 848 -35.12 -6.20 20.98
C VAL A 848 -36.02 -6.08 19.74
N PRO A 849 -37.33 -6.38 19.86
CA PRO A 849 -38.25 -6.26 18.74
C PRO A 849 -38.20 -4.88 18.06
N GLY A 850 -38.10 -4.88 16.74
CA GLY A 850 -38.02 -3.65 15.93
C GLY A 850 -36.64 -3.03 15.81
N ALA A 851 -35.62 -3.46 16.53
CA ALA A 851 -34.25 -2.98 16.45
C ALA A 851 -33.47 -3.74 15.37
N LYS A 852 -33.82 -3.55 14.09
CA LYS A 852 -33.19 -4.25 12.96
C LYS A 852 -31.67 -4.04 12.85
N ASP A 853 -31.17 -2.86 13.24
CA ASP A 853 -29.75 -2.50 13.24
C ASP A 853 -29.09 -2.67 14.61
N GLY A 854 -29.69 -3.49 15.47
CA GLY A 854 -29.25 -3.67 16.84
C GLY A 854 -29.59 -2.48 17.73
N ILE A 855 -29.20 -2.62 19.01
CA ILE A 855 -29.46 -1.60 20.03
C ILE A 855 -28.21 -0.75 20.30
N VAL A 856 -28.39 0.36 21.00
CA VAL A 856 -27.30 1.22 21.48
C VAL A 856 -27.35 1.24 23.01
N ASN A 857 -26.24 0.96 23.67
CA ASN A 857 -26.10 1.21 25.10
C ASN A 857 -25.69 2.67 25.32
N SER A 858 -26.67 3.56 25.56
CA SER A 858 -26.45 4.99 25.61
C SER A 858 -25.46 5.43 26.69
N ASP A 859 -25.43 4.78 27.85
CA ASP A 859 -24.54 5.16 28.95
C ASP A 859 -23.09 4.72 28.67
N ILE A 860 -22.85 3.45 28.24
CA ILE A 860 -21.52 2.98 27.86
C ILE A 860 -20.99 3.83 26.67
N MET A 861 -21.82 4.03 25.67
CA MET A 861 -21.41 4.72 24.45
C MET A 861 -21.14 6.22 24.70
N TYR A 862 -21.94 6.88 25.56
CA TYR A 862 -21.69 8.26 25.97
C TYR A 862 -20.33 8.38 26.69
N ASP A 863 -20.06 7.49 27.67
CA ASP A 863 -18.81 7.50 28.40
C ASP A 863 -17.60 7.16 27.48
N ASN A 864 -17.75 6.23 26.56
CA ASN A 864 -16.71 5.92 25.60
C ASN A 864 -16.40 7.13 24.70
N LEU A 865 -17.40 7.72 24.02
CA LEU A 865 -17.19 8.80 23.08
C LEU A 865 -16.71 10.10 23.73
N THR A 866 -17.16 10.40 24.97
CA THR A 866 -16.87 11.70 25.59
C THR A 866 -15.75 11.67 26.64
N LYS A 867 -15.37 10.49 27.19
CA LYS A 867 -14.39 10.38 28.27
C LYS A 867 -13.21 9.43 27.95
N ASN A 868 -13.49 8.30 27.29
CA ASN A 868 -12.50 7.22 27.13
C ASN A 868 -11.78 7.24 25.79
N MET A 869 -12.32 7.95 24.77
CA MET A 869 -11.76 8.03 23.43
C MET A 869 -10.84 9.23 23.25
N PHE A 870 -9.91 9.08 22.32
CA PHE A 870 -8.90 10.08 21.96
C PHE A 870 -9.35 10.87 20.72
N TRP A 871 -9.15 12.20 20.74
CA TRP A 871 -9.57 13.13 19.71
C TRP A 871 -8.48 14.18 19.46
N ARG A 872 -7.20 13.74 19.45
CA ARG A 872 -6.05 14.65 19.38
C ARG A 872 -6.02 15.38 18.04
N ASP A 873 -5.87 16.69 18.10
CA ASP A 873 -5.65 17.60 16.99
C ASP A 873 -6.67 17.52 15.83
N LEU A 874 -7.89 16.96 16.06
CA LEU A 874 -8.96 16.97 15.07
C LEU A 874 -9.53 18.37 14.87
N ASP A 875 -9.46 19.23 15.88
CA ASP A 875 -9.87 20.64 15.86
C ASP A 875 -8.76 21.60 15.45
N ASN A 876 -7.52 21.10 15.23
CA ASN A 876 -6.36 21.91 14.89
C ASN A 876 -6.33 22.23 13.38
N PRO A 877 -6.46 23.50 12.96
CA PRO A 877 -6.50 23.89 11.55
C PRO A 877 -5.19 23.65 10.80
N LYS A 878 -4.08 23.40 11.50
CA LYS A 878 -2.81 23.03 10.88
C LYS A 878 -2.77 21.58 10.42
N THR A 879 -3.59 20.71 11.03
CA THR A 879 -3.59 19.29 10.68
C THR A 879 -4.11 19.11 9.25
N TYR A 880 -3.40 18.29 8.49
CA TYR A 880 -3.87 17.82 7.20
C TYR A 880 -4.48 16.43 7.32
N TYR A 881 -5.70 16.29 6.85
CA TYR A 881 -6.40 15.03 6.71
C TYR A 881 -6.66 14.78 5.24
N HIS A 882 -6.10 13.73 4.71
CA HIS A 882 -6.37 13.29 3.34
C HIS A 882 -7.86 12.98 3.18
N SER A 883 -8.52 13.65 2.24
CA SER A 883 -9.98 13.62 2.09
C SER A 883 -10.52 12.24 1.79
N ASP A 884 -9.78 11.47 1.00
CA ASP A 884 -10.18 10.13 0.60
C ASP A 884 -10.20 9.15 1.78
N PHE A 885 -9.09 9.01 2.47
CA PHE A 885 -8.94 7.92 3.43
C PHE A 885 -9.15 8.35 4.90
N TYR A 886 -8.46 9.42 5.30
CA TYR A 886 -8.50 9.86 6.70
C TYR A 886 -9.84 10.47 7.11
N LEU A 887 -10.60 11.05 6.18
CA LEU A 887 -11.96 11.53 6.45
C LEU A 887 -12.98 10.40 6.31
N GLN A 888 -12.87 9.54 5.32
CA GLN A 888 -13.92 8.55 5.04
C GLN A 888 -14.03 7.43 6.08
N VAL A 889 -12.95 6.89 6.61
CA VAL A 889 -13.03 5.78 7.55
C VAL A 889 -13.13 6.27 9.01
N PRO A 890 -12.14 6.98 9.59
CA PRO A 890 -12.18 7.32 11.00
C PRO A 890 -13.26 8.36 11.34
N ILE A 891 -13.45 9.38 10.48
CA ILE A 891 -14.41 10.48 10.75
C ILE A 891 -15.85 10.03 10.53
N VAL A 892 -16.11 9.30 9.45
CA VAL A 892 -17.44 8.71 9.22
C VAL A 892 -17.80 7.76 10.36
N THR A 893 -16.86 6.91 10.82
CA THR A 893 -17.07 6.03 11.98
C THR A 893 -17.40 6.83 13.24
N ALA A 894 -16.67 7.92 13.49
CA ALA A 894 -16.92 8.79 14.64
C ALA A 894 -18.29 9.45 14.57
N ARG A 895 -18.63 10.11 13.45
CA ARG A 895 -19.91 10.78 13.27
C ARG A 895 -21.09 9.82 13.33
N LEU A 896 -20.95 8.63 12.74
CA LEU A 896 -21.96 7.57 12.84
C LEU A 896 -22.18 7.15 14.31
N ALA A 897 -21.11 7.00 15.08
CA ALA A 897 -21.21 6.65 16.49
C ALA A 897 -21.97 7.74 17.29
N PHE A 898 -21.62 9.02 17.08
CA PHE A 898 -22.36 10.13 17.71
C PHE A 898 -23.83 10.20 17.27
N LEU A 899 -24.09 10.01 15.98
CA LEU A 899 -25.46 9.98 15.43
C LEU A 899 -26.31 8.91 16.12
N ARG A 900 -25.81 7.70 16.20
CA ARG A 900 -26.50 6.56 16.86
C ARG A 900 -26.70 6.81 18.36
N LEU A 901 -25.71 7.36 19.05
CA LEU A 901 -25.81 7.72 20.46
C LEU A 901 -26.89 8.77 20.68
N VAL A 902 -26.87 9.85 19.92
CA VAL A 902 -27.78 10.99 20.08
C VAL A 902 -29.22 10.59 19.80
N ASP A 903 -29.46 9.83 18.72
CA ASP A 903 -30.80 9.29 18.43
C ASP A 903 -31.34 8.44 19.59
N GLN A 904 -30.51 7.58 20.17
CA GLN A 904 -30.90 6.77 21.33
C GLN A 904 -31.18 7.62 22.58
N LEU A 905 -30.33 8.63 22.86
CA LEU A 905 -30.53 9.53 23.99
C LEU A 905 -31.83 10.34 23.85
N ILE A 906 -32.20 10.75 22.64
CA ILE A 906 -33.47 11.44 22.36
C ILE A 906 -34.64 10.49 22.62
N ARG A 907 -34.60 9.24 22.16
CA ARG A 907 -35.61 8.20 22.41
C ARG A 907 -35.79 7.92 23.89
N GLU A 908 -34.73 7.99 24.68
CA GLU A 908 -34.75 7.83 26.14
C GLU A 908 -35.18 9.11 26.88
N GLY A 909 -35.45 10.21 26.17
CA GLY A 909 -35.82 11.50 26.80
C GLY A 909 -34.63 12.21 27.47
N LYS A 910 -33.39 11.77 27.27
CA LYS A 910 -32.16 12.33 27.84
C LYS A 910 -31.67 13.54 27.01
N LEU A 911 -32.53 14.53 26.73
CA LEU A 911 -32.31 15.63 25.76
C LEU A 911 -31.04 16.46 26.06
N ALA A 912 -30.77 16.73 27.34
CA ALA A 912 -29.57 17.47 27.74
C ALA A 912 -28.26 16.72 27.41
N LYS A 913 -28.23 15.39 27.62
CA LYS A 913 -27.08 14.56 27.24
C LYS A 913 -26.96 14.49 25.70
N ALA A 914 -28.07 14.39 24.98
CA ALA A 914 -28.08 14.38 23.52
C ALA A 914 -27.47 15.65 22.94
N LYS A 915 -27.90 16.82 23.44
CA LYS A 915 -27.29 18.09 23.05
C LYS A 915 -25.82 18.17 23.41
N ALA A 916 -25.43 17.77 24.60
CA ALA A 916 -24.04 17.78 25.03
C ALA A 916 -23.14 16.89 24.17
N ALA A 917 -23.63 15.72 23.72
CA ALA A 917 -22.93 14.84 22.80
C ALA A 917 -22.73 15.47 21.41
N LEU A 918 -23.76 16.15 20.86
CA LEU A 918 -23.66 16.89 19.60
C LEU A 918 -22.66 18.05 19.69
N ASP A 919 -22.74 18.84 20.76
CA ASP A 919 -21.83 19.95 21.00
C ASP A 919 -20.37 19.46 21.11
N TYR A 920 -20.15 18.34 21.79
CA TYR A 920 -18.85 17.71 21.93
C TYR A 920 -18.32 17.24 20.57
N CYS A 921 -19.14 16.57 19.77
CA CYS A 921 -18.77 16.12 18.42
C CYS A 921 -18.33 17.29 17.54
N ASN A 922 -19.15 18.37 17.49
CA ASN A 922 -18.84 19.55 16.69
C ASN A 922 -17.63 20.34 17.22
N ALA A 923 -17.38 20.32 18.52
CA ALA A 923 -16.20 20.96 19.09
C ALA A 923 -14.91 20.20 18.73
N LYS A 924 -14.97 18.87 18.68
CA LYS A 924 -13.84 18.02 18.29
C LYS A 924 -13.61 17.96 16.78
N MET A 925 -14.68 18.04 15.99
CA MET A 925 -14.65 17.95 14.52
C MET A 925 -15.37 19.17 13.91
N PRO A 926 -14.84 20.39 14.11
CA PRO A 926 -15.48 21.60 13.57
C PRO A 926 -15.36 21.64 12.05
N ASP A 927 -16.37 22.17 11.37
CA ASP A 927 -16.46 22.28 9.91
C ASP A 927 -15.24 22.93 9.24
N LYS A 928 -14.57 23.83 9.95
CA LYS A 928 -13.36 24.52 9.46
C LYS A 928 -12.17 23.57 9.25
N THR A 929 -12.04 22.50 10.07
CA THR A 929 -10.95 21.52 9.98
C THR A 929 -11.39 20.24 9.32
N ILE A 930 -12.62 19.82 9.61
CA ILE A 930 -13.24 18.60 9.09
C ILE A 930 -14.61 18.98 8.53
N PRO A 931 -14.72 19.20 7.22
CA PRO A 931 -15.96 19.64 6.60
C PRO A 931 -17.17 18.79 6.96
N TYR A 932 -18.32 19.41 7.12
CA TYR A 932 -19.57 18.67 7.28
C TYR A 932 -19.84 17.82 6.05
N ASP A 933 -20.30 16.60 6.30
CA ASP A 933 -20.62 15.55 5.33
C ASP A 933 -22.11 15.14 5.44
N GLN A 934 -22.48 14.14 4.68
CA GLN A 934 -23.83 13.58 4.68
C GLN A 934 -24.32 13.15 6.08
N LEU A 935 -23.44 12.64 6.96
CA LEU A 935 -23.83 12.30 8.34
C LEU A 935 -24.11 13.56 9.15
N SER A 936 -23.35 14.62 8.92
CA SER A 936 -23.54 15.90 9.58
C SER A 936 -24.87 16.57 9.21
N ALA A 937 -25.41 16.30 8.01
CA ALA A 937 -26.74 16.74 7.62
C ALA A 937 -27.84 16.25 8.58
N ASN A 938 -27.68 15.01 9.11
CA ASN A 938 -28.62 14.47 10.10
C ASN A 938 -28.51 15.17 11.46
N PHE A 939 -27.38 15.77 11.81
CA PHE A 939 -27.26 16.51 13.06
C PHE A 939 -28.23 17.69 13.15
N VAL A 940 -28.65 18.23 12.01
CA VAL A 940 -29.65 19.33 11.96
C VAL A 940 -30.95 18.91 12.68
N SER A 941 -31.55 17.80 12.28
CA SER A 941 -32.78 17.29 12.88
C SER A 941 -32.57 16.82 14.32
N LEU A 942 -31.41 16.25 14.65
CA LEU A 942 -31.09 15.83 16.00
C LEU A 942 -30.93 16.99 16.98
N TYR A 943 -30.32 18.12 16.56
CA TYR A 943 -30.27 19.33 17.39
C TYR A 943 -31.67 19.89 17.65
N VAL A 944 -32.54 19.90 16.63
CA VAL A 944 -33.94 20.36 16.80
C VAL A 944 -34.66 19.44 17.79
N ALA A 945 -34.50 18.11 17.65
CA ALA A 945 -35.14 17.15 18.55
C ALA A 945 -34.56 17.20 19.99
N ALA A 946 -33.29 17.59 20.14
CA ALA A 946 -32.69 17.86 21.46
C ALA A 946 -33.04 19.23 22.05
N GLY A 947 -33.88 20.04 21.39
CA GLY A 947 -34.35 21.35 21.86
C GLY A 947 -33.42 22.52 21.51
N ASP A 948 -32.44 22.37 20.64
CA ASP A 948 -31.52 23.43 20.18
C ASP A 948 -31.64 23.69 18.67
N THR A 949 -32.80 24.24 18.26
CA THR A 949 -33.05 24.58 16.87
C THR A 949 -32.02 25.57 16.29
N LYS A 950 -31.46 26.46 17.11
CA LYS A 950 -30.49 27.47 16.67
C LYS A 950 -29.20 26.80 16.16
N SER A 951 -28.65 25.84 16.88
CA SER A 951 -27.45 25.10 16.48
C SER A 951 -27.71 24.24 15.24
N GLY A 952 -28.88 23.58 15.14
CA GLY A 952 -29.30 22.89 13.94
C GLY A 952 -29.37 23.78 12.70
N LEU A 953 -30.00 24.94 12.80
CA LEU A 953 -30.09 25.89 11.70
C LEU A 953 -28.74 26.45 11.28
N LYS A 954 -27.78 26.60 12.20
CA LYS A 954 -26.41 27.03 11.85
C LYS A 954 -25.72 26.01 10.93
N ILE A 955 -25.84 24.74 11.21
CA ILE A 955 -25.30 23.67 10.35
C ILE A 955 -26.02 23.66 9.00
N ALA A 956 -27.37 23.75 9.04
CA ALA A 956 -28.19 23.81 7.84
C ALA A 956 -27.80 24.98 6.91
N ASP A 957 -27.64 26.19 7.44
CA ASP A 957 -27.23 27.35 6.65
C ASP A 957 -25.85 27.13 5.98
N VAL A 958 -24.87 26.57 6.69
CA VAL A 958 -23.54 26.30 6.14
C VAL A 958 -23.64 25.29 5.00
N MET A 959 -24.28 24.16 5.23
CA MET A 959 -24.35 23.07 4.23
C MET A 959 -25.22 23.45 3.03
N MET A 960 -26.40 24.03 3.26
CA MET A 960 -27.31 24.40 2.19
C MET A 960 -26.68 25.44 1.25
N ASN A 961 -26.00 26.47 1.80
CA ASN A 961 -25.32 27.46 0.98
C ASN A 961 -24.13 26.90 0.23
N ARG A 962 -23.35 26.02 0.87
CA ARG A 962 -22.21 25.33 0.25
C ARG A 962 -22.65 24.46 -0.93
N ASN A 963 -23.68 23.62 -0.70
CA ASN A 963 -24.20 22.72 -1.73
C ASN A 963 -24.88 23.49 -2.87
N ASN A 964 -25.56 24.55 -2.56
CA ASN A 964 -26.17 25.42 -3.59
C ASN A 964 -25.10 26.01 -4.53
N LYS A 965 -23.98 26.52 -3.99
CA LYS A 965 -22.86 27.05 -4.80
C LYS A 965 -22.16 25.94 -5.57
N ALA A 966 -21.96 24.77 -4.95
CA ALA A 966 -21.36 23.62 -5.61
C ALA A 966 -22.20 23.16 -6.81
N LEU A 967 -23.52 23.05 -6.65
CA LEU A 967 -24.45 22.72 -7.73
C LEU A 967 -24.44 23.78 -8.83
N ASP A 968 -24.36 25.06 -8.48
CA ASP A 968 -24.21 26.15 -9.48
C ASP A 968 -22.94 25.93 -10.33
N TYR A 969 -21.81 25.54 -9.73
CA TYR A 969 -20.57 25.23 -10.46
C TYR A 969 -20.68 23.98 -11.33
N TYR A 970 -21.17 22.88 -10.77
CA TYR A 970 -21.25 21.60 -11.50
C TYR A 970 -22.25 21.64 -12.67
N MET A 971 -23.34 22.38 -12.55
CA MET A 971 -24.38 22.44 -13.59
C MET A 971 -24.18 23.58 -14.61
N ASN A 972 -23.28 24.53 -14.37
CA ASN A 972 -23.06 25.66 -15.28
C ASN A 972 -22.20 25.29 -16.50
N ASP A 973 -21.34 24.32 -16.40
CA ASP A 973 -20.50 23.82 -17.51
C ASP A 973 -20.48 22.30 -17.51
N ARG A 974 -20.82 21.68 -18.66
CA ARG A 974 -20.78 20.21 -18.81
C ARG A 974 -19.42 19.60 -18.47
N ARG A 975 -18.33 20.37 -18.58
CA ARG A 975 -16.97 19.95 -18.21
C ARG A 975 -16.76 19.91 -16.69
N ASN A 976 -17.57 20.63 -15.95
CA ASN A 976 -17.56 20.64 -14.48
C ASN A 976 -18.48 19.55 -13.91
N SER A 977 -19.39 19.00 -14.74
CA SER A 977 -20.42 18.06 -14.31
C SER A 977 -19.81 16.73 -13.87
N ASP A 978 -19.92 16.44 -12.57
CA ASP A 978 -19.79 15.10 -12.01
C ASP A 978 -21.17 14.69 -11.45
N SER A 979 -21.74 13.63 -11.99
CA SER A 979 -23.08 13.16 -11.59
C SER A 979 -23.11 12.72 -10.12
N ARG A 980 -21.99 12.21 -9.59
CA ARG A 980 -21.88 11.79 -8.17
C ARG A 980 -21.90 13.00 -7.24
N ASP A 981 -21.15 14.04 -7.56
CA ASP A 981 -21.11 15.26 -6.76
C ASP A 981 -22.47 15.98 -6.75
N ILE A 982 -23.16 16.04 -7.90
CA ILE A 982 -24.50 16.60 -8.01
C ILE A 982 -25.49 15.80 -7.16
N GLN A 983 -25.48 14.46 -7.26
CA GLN A 983 -26.38 13.61 -6.48
C GLN A 983 -26.11 13.71 -4.99
N SER A 984 -24.84 13.72 -4.57
CA SER A 984 -24.46 13.86 -3.16
C SER A 984 -24.94 15.19 -2.57
N ALA A 985 -24.69 16.29 -3.28
CA ALA A 985 -25.12 17.62 -2.82
C ALA A 985 -26.65 17.74 -2.71
N LEU A 986 -27.39 17.23 -3.69
CA LEU A 986 -28.86 17.21 -3.63
C LEU A 986 -29.39 16.32 -2.51
N TYR A 987 -28.76 15.18 -2.27
CA TYR A 987 -29.14 14.26 -1.20
C TYR A 987 -28.92 14.87 0.19
N GLU A 988 -27.79 15.53 0.40
CA GLU A 988 -27.52 16.28 1.65
C GLU A 988 -28.55 17.37 1.90
N MET A 989 -28.89 18.16 0.85
CA MET A 989 -29.96 19.17 0.93
C MET A 989 -31.32 18.54 1.27
N GLN A 990 -31.63 17.38 0.69
CA GLN A 990 -32.87 16.66 0.98
C GLN A 990 -32.95 16.21 2.44
N ILE A 991 -31.89 15.61 3.00
CA ILE A 991 -31.86 15.22 4.42
C ILE A 991 -32.17 16.42 5.34
N ILE A 992 -31.53 17.55 5.08
CA ILE A 992 -31.73 18.77 5.88
C ILE A 992 -33.17 19.26 5.78
N VAL A 993 -33.70 19.39 4.57
CA VAL A 993 -35.05 19.88 4.33
C VAL A 993 -36.12 18.97 4.97
N GLU A 994 -36.02 17.66 4.76
CA GLU A 994 -36.94 16.68 5.33
C GLU A 994 -36.88 16.69 6.86
N GLY A 995 -35.65 16.72 7.43
CA GLY A 995 -35.46 16.79 8.88
C GLY A 995 -36.13 18.03 9.51
N LEU A 996 -35.95 19.20 8.92
CA LEU A 996 -36.58 20.45 9.39
C LEU A 996 -38.10 20.46 9.18
N LYS A 997 -38.61 19.92 8.06
CA LYS A 997 -40.06 19.80 7.80
C LYS A 997 -40.74 18.86 8.81
N ASN A 998 -40.15 17.72 9.05
CA ASN A 998 -40.66 16.73 10.03
C ASN A 998 -40.70 17.33 11.45
N ALA A 999 -39.73 18.18 11.77
CA ALA A 999 -39.68 18.91 13.04
C ALA A 999 -40.53 20.20 13.03
N LYS A 1000 -41.25 20.52 11.93
CA LYS A 1000 -42.11 21.73 11.76
C LYS A 1000 -41.37 23.04 12.00
N VAL A 1001 -40.09 23.10 11.62
CA VAL A 1001 -39.28 24.33 11.72
C VAL A 1001 -39.63 25.28 10.56
N PRO A 1002 -39.99 26.56 10.80
CA PRO A 1002 -40.43 27.47 9.76
C PRO A 1002 -39.40 27.70 8.64
N GLU A 1003 -38.12 27.71 8.96
CA GLU A 1003 -37.02 27.94 8.04
C GLU A 1003 -36.86 26.80 6.99
N ALA A 1004 -37.54 25.68 7.19
CA ALA A 1004 -37.59 24.56 6.21
C ALA A 1004 -38.08 25.05 4.83
N ALA A 1005 -39.06 25.97 4.79
CA ALA A 1005 -39.59 26.52 3.53
C ALA A 1005 -38.53 27.26 2.70
N LYS A 1006 -37.66 28.03 3.33
CA LYS A 1006 -36.53 28.72 2.69
C LYS A 1006 -35.57 27.70 2.02
N PHE A 1007 -35.18 26.66 2.74
CA PHE A 1007 -34.24 25.65 2.26
C PHE A 1007 -34.86 24.75 1.19
N GLU A 1008 -36.18 24.46 1.32
CA GLU A 1008 -36.92 23.73 0.30
C GLU A 1008 -36.95 24.47 -1.03
N ALA A 1009 -37.25 25.78 -1.00
CA ALA A 1009 -37.25 26.61 -2.20
C ALA A 1009 -35.86 26.63 -2.88
N MET A 1010 -34.78 26.68 -2.07
CA MET A 1010 -33.41 26.60 -2.58
C MET A 1010 -33.11 25.23 -3.26
N MET A 1011 -33.51 24.13 -2.63
CA MET A 1011 -33.33 22.79 -3.16
C MET A 1011 -34.16 22.58 -4.44
N GLN A 1012 -35.42 22.96 -4.47
CA GLN A 1012 -36.30 22.82 -5.62
C GLN A 1012 -35.80 23.59 -6.84
N LYS A 1013 -35.21 24.76 -6.64
CA LYS A 1013 -34.55 25.52 -7.70
C LYS A 1013 -33.42 24.72 -8.34
N GLN A 1014 -32.58 24.04 -7.54
CA GLN A 1014 -31.45 23.22 -8.06
C GLN A 1014 -31.95 21.94 -8.74
N ILE A 1015 -33.01 21.29 -8.20
CA ILE A 1015 -33.61 20.11 -8.83
C ILE A 1015 -34.21 20.49 -10.22
N ALA A 1016 -34.88 21.59 -10.32
CA ALA A 1016 -35.39 22.05 -11.61
C ALA A 1016 -34.30 22.28 -12.65
N ARG A 1017 -33.14 22.79 -12.22
CA ARG A 1017 -31.95 22.95 -13.09
C ARG A 1017 -31.28 21.61 -13.45
N ALA A 1018 -31.25 20.67 -12.54
CA ALA A 1018 -30.68 19.37 -12.81
C ALA A 1018 -31.50 18.54 -13.83
N ASN A 1019 -32.81 18.82 -13.91
CA ASN A 1019 -33.75 18.18 -14.84
C ASN A 1019 -33.87 18.90 -16.19
N SER A 1020 -33.32 20.13 -16.32
CA SER A 1020 -33.30 20.90 -17.56
C SER A 1020 -32.02 20.69 -18.36
#